data_74bd20d9401112be85a59b4b1f0a09ef
#
_entry.id   74bd20d9401112be85a59b4b1f0a09ef
#
_cell.length_a   1.000
_cell.length_b   1.000
_cell.length_c   1.000
_cell.angle_alpha   90.00
_cell.angle_beta   90.00
_cell.angle_gamma   90.00
#
_symmetry.space_group_name_H-M   'P 1'
#
loop_
_entity.id
_entity.type
_entity.pdbx_description
1 polymer ?
#
loop_
_entity_poly.entity_id
_entity_poly.type
_entity_poly.pdbx_seq_one_letter_code
_entity_poly.pdbx_strand_id
1 'polypeptide(L)'
;MKRILNPQSAASKILFKRVLAAFGLSALVLSGGILNAASPDFSTSIPRGGKAGAEVKVVIMGNRLSDAEEILFHQPGMGFKDLKVVDDKKVEVTLVIAPDCRLGEHHFRVRCRSGISFARNFWVSQFPNQDEVEPNDDFAAPQKIPMNVTIEAEAKPEETDYYLISVKKGERISVEVEGLRINNIPQNIAIDPYVSILNKDRFEIASADGSALLKQESVLSILAPEDGDYVVEVRDSAYQGRGRYRAHIGNFPRPTAIYPAGGKAGSEMEFSLLGDVKGTYQAKVKLPVSADDDLFGVFAPNEGLLPPSPNKVRLSPFENALETEPNNTQTEVAKSVGSLPIALNGILQAEGDVDFFRFTAKKDQSFQFRVFANSIGSPVDPVLTVYNEKMGSMGSSDDADGTKDGRVDFKAPADGDYFVRINDMLSRGGADFVYRIETISPPPTIDVTMPEMIRNEFQHMKQFNIPQGGYYAMVVNTARKGVAGELKFEMPALPAGVSVVPGSVAKSVSQFPILLKATPDAPIGGGLYELVVKAAEGDKPVSGRFIQTLDLVRGPQNGVPYYTRNFSKLPVAVAEAAPFSVTIDQPKVPIVRNGSMKLKVRAHRKDGYDKRITVRFPWLPPGVSSPATMIFDEKATEIDYELNANENAEVNQWNLTVIAESDGGKGVIYNASPFVSLSVEEPYVNVKLTMTSAKQGETVEMVAEVEQLRDFTDGGDVQLFGLPAHSTAEPKLLKPGMDALSFPIVTTDKTPVGQHKGVFCTVTLMREGEPIVHRLAMGSVFRVDPKPKEVAAAPAPAAKPAAPAEKKEKPLSRLEQLRLEAQKEKTAP
;
A
#
# COMPACT_ATOMS: atom_id res chain seq x y z
N MET A 1 14.59 -41.31 1.26
CA MET A 1 13.61 -42.34 0.76
C MET A 1 12.85 -41.77 -0.43
N LYS A 2 13.13 -42.29 -1.61
CA LYS A 2 12.47 -41.93 -2.87
C LYS A 2 11.02 -42.40 -2.84
N ARG A 3 10.06 -41.55 -3.24
CA ARG A 3 8.80 -42.00 -3.85
C ARG A 3 8.41 -41.07 -4.99
N ILE A 4 8.40 -41.65 -6.11
CA ILE A 4 8.04 -41.38 -7.47
C ILE A 4 6.59 -40.89 -7.57
N LEU A 5 6.34 -39.79 -8.26
CA LEU A 5 5.03 -39.42 -8.81
C LEU A 5 5.09 -39.50 -10.32
N ASN A 6 4.27 -40.33 -10.88
CA ASN A 6 4.11 -40.62 -12.29
C ASN A 6 3.02 -39.69 -12.87
N PRO A 7 3.26 -38.92 -13.94
CA PRO A 7 2.21 -38.13 -14.56
C PRO A 7 1.78 -38.76 -15.90
N GLN A 8 0.61 -39.28 -15.95
CA GLN A 8 -0.01 -39.61 -17.26
C GLN A 8 -1.47 -39.16 -17.29
N SER A 9 -1.75 -38.08 -18.05
CA SER A 9 -2.86 -38.03 -19.01
C SER A 9 -2.64 -36.88 -19.98
N ALA A 10 -2.75 -37.18 -21.25
CA ALA A 10 -2.56 -36.24 -22.38
C ALA A 10 -3.54 -35.03 -22.34
N ALA A 11 -4.67 -35.16 -21.69
CA ALA A 11 -5.66 -34.10 -21.53
C ALA A 11 -5.18 -32.93 -20.62
N SER A 12 -4.33 -33.23 -19.63
CA SER A 12 -3.74 -32.21 -18.75
C SER A 12 -2.74 -31.31 -19.48
N LYS A 13 -2.02 -31.83 -20.44
CA LYS A 13 -1.01 -31.07 -21.22
C LYS A 13 -1.63 -30.08 -22.21
N ILE A 14 -2.84 -30.36 -22.71
CA ILE A 14 -3.54 -29.46 -23.65
C ILE A 14 -4.21 -28.31 -22.88
N LEU A 15 -4.73 -28.58 -21.68
CA LEU A 15 -5.33 -27.57 -20.84
C LEU A 15 -4.25 -26.62 -20.26
N PHE A 16 -3.09 -27.15 -19.88
CA PHE A 16 -1.96 -26.36 -19.37
C PHE A 16 -1.34 -25.45 -20.44
N LYS A 17 -1.25 -25.93 -21.69
CA LYS A 17 -0.79 -25.09 -22.82
C LYS A 17 -1.80 -24.00 -23.21
N ARG A 18 -3.10 -24.23 -23.07
CA ARG A 18 -4.13 -23.20 -23.33
C ARG A 18 -4.22 -22.18 -22.22
N VAL A 19 -4.00 -22.59 -20.98
CA VAL A 19 -3.92 -21.67 -19.83
C VAL A 19 -2.63 -20.85 -19.89
N LEU A 20 -1.48 -21.41 -20.25
CA LEU A 20 -0.26 -20.61 -20.44
C LEU A 20 -0.34 -19.66 -21.65
N ALA A 21 -1.06 -20.02 -22.73
CA ALA A 21 -1.27 -19.10 -23.85
C ALA A 21 -2.23 -17.96 -23.48
N ALA A 22 -3.25 -18.21 -22.65
CA ALA A 22 -4.13 -17.17 -22.14
C ALA A 22 -3.43 -16.28 -21.10
N PHE A 23 -2.57 -16.84 -20.24
CA PHE A 23 -1.72 -16.06 -19.33
C PHE A 23 -0.57 -15.33 -20.05
N GLY A 24 -0.03 -15.91 -21.12
CA GLY A 24 1.00 -15.27 -21.96
C GLY A 24 0.46 -14.04 -22.72
N LEU A 25 -0.79 -14.07 -23.20
CA LEU A 25 -1.43 -12.90 -23.81
C LEU A 25 -1.88 -11.85 -22.77
N SER A 26 -2.29 -12.27 -21.56
CA SER A 26 -2.61 -11.34 -20.46
C SER A 26 -1.35 -10.72 -19.84
N ALA A 27 -0.21 -11.43 -19.85
CA ALA A 27 1.06 -10.86 -19.39
C ALA A 27 1.67 -9.88 -20.41
N LEU A 28 1.37 -10.00 -21.71
CA LEU A 28 1.77 -8.99 -22.70
C LEU A 28 0.92 -7.72 -22.67
N VAL A 29 -0.29 -7.77 -22.06
CA VAL A 29 -1.12 -6.57 -21.84
C VAL A 29 -0.84 -5.95 -20.47
N LEU A 30 -0.21 -6.68 -19.53
CA LEU A 30 0.25 -6.17 -18.22
C LEU A 30 1.70 -5.64 -18.25
N SER A 31 2.42 -5.77 -19.34
CA SER A 31 3.61 -4.97 -19.65
C SER A 31 3.27 -3.63 -20.31
N GLY A 32 2.01 -3.18 -20.18
CA GLY A 32 1.68 -1.78 -20.33
C GLY A 32 2.56 -1.02 -19.33
N GLY A 33 3.64 -0.44 -19.84
CA GLY A 33 4.60 0.32 -19.07
C GLY A 33 3.86 1.25 -18.13
N ILE A 34 4.38 1.43 -16.95
CA ILE A 34 3.99 2.52 -16.04
C ILE A 34 3.92 3.76 -16.91
N LEU A 35 2.70 4.15 -17.29
CA LEU A 35 2.45 5.37 -18.05
C LEU A 35 2.75 6.52 -17.09
N ASN A 36 4.03 6.86 -17.02
CA ASN A 36 4.46 8.00 -16.24
C ASN A 36 3.91 9.24 -16.90
N ALA A 37 3.30 10.11 -16.11
CA ALA A 37 3.06 11.50 -16.49
C ALA A 37 4.30 12.08 -17.15
N ALA A 38 4.18 13.17 -17.89
CA ALA A 38 5.34 13.89 -18.44
C ALA A 38 6.34 14.37 -17.37
N SER A 39 6.12 14.01 -16.14
CA SER A 39 6.99 14.20 -14.99
C SER A 39 8.37 13.58 -15.21
N PRO A 40 9.43 14.23 -14.72
CA PRO A 40 10.78 13.66 -14.76
C PRO A 40 10.82 12.34 -13.99
N ASP A 41 11.58 11.39 -14.51
CA ASP A 41 11.86 10.12 -13.85
C ASP A 41 13.32 10.13 -13.38
N PHE A 42 13.51 9.92 -12.08
CA PHE A 42 14.81 9.77 -11.45
C PHE A 42 15.00 8.29 -11.10
N SER A 43 15.77 7.60 -11.91
CA SER A 43 15.99 6.16 -11.75
C SER A 43 17.10 5.88 -10.75
N THR A 44 18.25 6.54 -10.87
CA THR A 44 19.42 6.25 -10.01
C THR A 44 20.40 7.42 -9.96
N SER A 45 21.24 7.44 -8.93
CA SER A 45 22.41 8.34 -8.81
C SER A 45 23.69 7.52 -8.59
N ILE A 46 24.83 8.01 -9.06
CA ILE A 46 26.14 7.41 -8.88
C ILE A 46 27.13 8.52 -8.53
N PRO A 47 27.89 8.42 -7.41
CA PRO A 47 27.81 7.39 -6.38
C PRO A 47 26.50 7.44 -5.57
N ARG A 48 26.25 6.41 -4.75
CA ARG A 48 25.06 6.30 -3.91
C ARG A 48 25.19 7.04 -2.59
N GLY A 49 26.34 7.55 -2.28
CA GLY A 49 26.59 8.28 -1.04
C GLY A 49 27.86 9.10 -1.09
N GLY A 50 28.18 9.72 0.05
CA GLY A 50 29.36 10.55 0.21
C GLY A 50 29.70 10.85 1.65
N LYS A 51 30.92 11.35 1.86
CA LYS A 51 31.42 11.73 3.17
C LYS A 51 30.83 13.07 3.64
N ALA A 52 30.45 13.18 4.91
CA ALA A 52 30.11 14.45 5.54
C ALA A 52 31.26 15.47 5.40
N GLY A 53 30.95 16.71 5.06
CA GLY A 53 31.92 17.78 4.79
C GLY A 53 32.56 17.73 3.41
N ALA A 54 32.14 16.83 2.53
CA ALA A 54 32.67 16.70 1.17
C ALA A 54 31.76 17.30 0.09
N GLU A 55 32.36 17.61 -1.05
CA GLU A 55 31.69 17.86 -2.31
C GLU A 55 31.76 16.59 -3.16
N VAL A 56 30.62 16.08 -3.60
CA VAL A 56 30.54 14.82 -4.33
C VAL A 56 29.94 15.09 -5.71
N LYS A 57 30.69 14.77 -6.75
CA LYS A 57 30.17 14.79 -8.13
C LYS A 57 29.26 13.58 -8.31
N VAL A 58 28.01 13.83 -8.63
CA VAL A 58 26.96 12.82 -8.79
C VAL A 58 26.41 12.87 -10.19
N VAL A 59 26.29 11.70 -10.79
CA VAL A 59 25.57 11.50 -12.04
C VAL A 59 24.17 11.00 -11.70
N ILE A 60 23.16 11.76 -12.06
CA ILE A 60 21.75 11.41 -11.95
C ILE A 60 21.31 10.83 -13.29
N MET A 61 20.71 9.64 -13.25
CA MET A 61 20.20 8.95 -14.43
C MET A 61 18.69 8.74 -14.31
N GLY A 62 18.00 8.88 -15.44
CA GLY A 62 16.55 8.74 -15.48
C GLY A 62 15.98 8.92 -16.88
N ASN A 63 14.80 9.53 -16.97
CA ASN A 63 14.18 9.92 -18.24
C ASN A 63 13.51 11.28 -18.07
N ARG A 64 13.39 12.05 -19.15
CA ARG A 64 12.78 13.39 -19.14
C ARG A 64 13.46 14.35 -18.16
N LEU A 65 14.79 14.37 -18.19
CA LEU A 65 15.64 15.22 -17.35
C LEU A 65 16.19 16.43 -18.11
N SER A 66 15.82 16.62 -19.38
CA SER A 66 16.37 17.69 -20.27
C SER A 66 16.08 19.12 -19.79
N ASP A 67 15.13 19.30 -18.89
CA ASP A 67 14.71 20.58 -18.32
C ASP A 67 14.92 20.66 -16.79
N ALA A 68 15.90 19.90 -16.26
CA ALA A 68 16.25 19.90 -14.84
C ALA A 68 16.84 21.26 -14.41
N GLU A 69 16.35 21.79 -13.29
CA GLU A 69 16.75 23.10 -12.75
C GLU A 69 17.27 23.04 -11.32
N GLU A 70 16.82 22.04 -10.51
CA GLU A 70 17.07 22.07 -9.07
C GLU A 70 17.06 20.66 -8.46
N ILE A 71 17.76 20.51 -7.32
CA ILE A 71 17.67 19.32 -6.47
C ILE A 71 16.95 19.72 -5.19
N LEU A 72 15.88 18.97 -4.86
CA LEU A 72 15.08 19.17 -3.67
C LEU A 72 15.43 18.10 -2.62
N PHE A 73 15.91 18.52 -1.47
CA PHE A 73 16.26 17.64 -0.36
C PHE A 73 15.12 17.59 0.66
N HIS A 74 14.78 16.37 1.14
CA HIS A 74 13.79 16.19 2.19
C HIS A 74 14.34 16.53 3.57
N GLN A 75 15.63 16.29 3.81
CA GLN A 75 16.32 16.55 5.07
C GLN A 75 17.33 17.69 4.88
N PRO A 76 17.62 18.47 5.94
CA PRO A 76 18.66 19.51 5.93
C PRO A 76 20.08 18.90 5.92
N GLY A 77 21.08 19.74 5.65
CA GLY A 77 22.50 19.38 5.68
C GLY A 77 23.12 19.08 4.32
N MET A 78 22.32 19.05 3.26
CA MET A 78 22.80 18.89 1.90
C MET A 78 22.37 20.05 1.00
N GLY A 79 23.22 20.40 0.05
CA GLY A 79 22.97 21.35 -1.01
C GLY A 79 23.52 20.84 -2.34
N PHE A 80 23.40 21.66 -3.39
CA PHE A 80 23.95 21.34 -4.69
C PHE A 80 24.54 22.58 -5.36
N LYS A 81 25.43 22.33 -6.31
CA LYS A 81 25.96 23.32 -7.24
C LYS A 81 26.31 22.65 -8.57
N ASP A 82 26.64 23.44 -9.60
CA ASP A 82 27.13 22.97 -10.90
C ASP A 82 26.18 21.95 -11.56
N LEU A 83 24.86 22.16 -11.44
CA LEU A 83 23.89 21.31 -12.12
C LEU A 83 23.99 21.51 -13.62
N LYS A 84 24.28 20.42 -14.32
CA LYS A 84 24.45 20.41 -15.77
C LYS A 84 23.61 19.30 -16.39
N VAL A 85 22.65 19.69 -17.20
CA VAL A 85 21.91 18.74 -18.04
C VAL A 85 22.83 18.27 -19.17
N VAL A 86 23.08 16.97 -19.26
CA VAL A 86 23.83 16.36 -20.34
C VAL A 86 22.92 15.99 -21.49
N ASP A 87 21.82 15.32 -21.21
CA ASP A 87 20.79 14.93 -22.17
C ASP A 87 19.46 14.64 -21.44
N ASP A 88 18.48 14.07 -22.15
CA ASP A 88 17.16 13.72 -21.57
C ASP A 88 17.22 12.64 -20.49
N LYS A 89 18.33 11.90 -20.36
CA LYS A 89 18.50 10.77 -19.43
C LYS A 89 19.58 11.00 -18.38
N LYS A 90 20.37 12.06 -18.51
CA LYS A 90 21.56 12.27 -17.67
C LYS A 90 21.69 13.72 -17.22
N VAL A 91 21.86 13.91 -15.92
CA VAL A 91 22.23 15.17 -15.27
C VAL A 91 23.46 14.95 -14.43
N GLU A 92 24.41 15.85 -14.53
CA GLU A 92 25.61 15.92 -13.67
C GLU A 92 25.42 17.05 -12.65
N VAL A 93 25.72 16.78 -11.38
CA VAL A 93 25.57 17.75 -10.29
C VAL A 93 26.64 17.52 -9.24
N THR A 94 27.09 18.58 -8.57
CA THR A 94 27.92 18.48 -7.39
C THR A 94 27.03 18.63 -6.16
N LEU A 95 26.89 17.57 -5.37
CA LEU A 95 26.25 17.62 -4.06
C LEU A 95 27.24 18.18 -3.04
N VAL A 96 26.80 19.13 -2.22
CA VAL A 96 27.57 19.74 -1.15
C VAL A 96 27.01 19.22 0.17
N ILE A 97 27.81 18.45 0.89
CA ILE A 97 27.40 17.84 2.15
C ILE A 97 28.03 18.64 3.29
N ALA A 98 27.22 19.19 4.19
CA ALA A 98 27.72 19.96 5.32
C ALA A 98 28.53 19.05 6.28
N PRO A 99 29.55 19.59 6.98
CA PRO A 99 30.34 18.80 7.95
C PRO A 99 29.52 18.23 9.10
N ASP A 100 28.44 18.92 9.48
CA ASP A 100 27.47 18.52 10.52
C ASP A 100 26.21 17.85 9.96
N CYS A 101 26.23 17.48 8.67
CA CYS A 101 25.15 16.74 8.07
C CYS A 101 24.95 15.41 8.80
N ARG A 102 23.69 15.10 9.13
CA ARG A 102 23.34 13.84 9.78
C ARG A 102 23.85 12.66 8.93
N LEU A 103 24.49 11.70 9.57
CA LEU A 103 24.90 10.46 8.89
C LEU A 103 23.69 9.59 8.53
N GLY A 104 23.89 8.66 7.61
CA GLY A 104 22.90 7.71 7.14
C GLY A 104 22.09 8.22 5.97
N GLU A 105 20.84 7.79 5.90
CA GLU A 105 19.96 7.97 4.74
C GLU A 105 19.42 9.39 4.62
N HIS A 106 19.54 9.94 3.43
CA HIS A 106 18.93 11.19 2.96
C HIS A 106 18.15 10.94 1.69
N HIS A 107 17.15 11.79 1.42
CA HIS A 107 16.31 11.66 0.24
C HIS A 107 16.31 12.96 -0.55
N PHE A 108 16.35 12.83 -1.87
CA PHE A 108 16.27 13.97 -2.74
C PHE A 108 15.49 13.66 -4.02
N ARG A 109 15.07 14.72 -4.69
CA ARG A 109 14.32 14.70 -5.95
C ARG A 109 14.95 15.65 -6.93
N VAL A 110 14.76 15.42 -8.23
CA VAL A 110 15.08 16.37 -9.29
C VAL A 110 13.84 17.18 -9.61
N ARG A 111 13.93 18.51 -9.55
CA ARG A 111 12.91 19.41 -10.06
C ARG A 111 13.28 19.85 -11.47
N CYS A 112 12.38 19.59 -12.40
CA CYS A 112 12.39 20.03 -13.77
C CYS A 112 11.28 21.07 -14.00
N ARG A 113 11.28 21.81 -15.11
CA ARG A 113 10.14 22.65 -15.49
C ARG A 113 8.87 21.83 -15.72
N SER A 114 9.02 20.60 -16.19
CA SER A 114 7.92 19.63 -16.40
C SER A 114 7.38 19.00 -15.12
N GLY A 115 8.01 19.25 -13.96
CA GLY A 115 7.56 18.73 -12.66
C GLY A 115 8.67 18.26 -11.74
N ILE A 116 8.30 17.50 -10.71
CA ILE A 116 9.23 16.93 -9.73
C ILE A 116 9.32 15.42 -9.94
N SER A 117 10.51 14.85 -9.79
CA SER A 117 10.78 13.43 -9.93
C SER A 117 10.33 12.60 -8.71
N PHE A 118 10.37 11.28 -8.84
CA PHE A 118 10.35 10.36 -7.71
C PHE A 118 11.52 10.62 -6.76
N ALA A 119 11.38 10.29 -5.46
CA ALA A 119 12.47 10.40 -4.50
C ALA A 119 13.46 9.24 -4.64
N ARG A 120 14.74 9.53 -4.47
CA ARG A 120 15.79 8.55 -4.32
C ARG A 120 16.62 8.84 -3.08
N ASN A 121 17.20 7.77 -2.54
CA ASN A 121 18.06 7.90 -1.38
C ASN A 121 19.51 8.19 -1.76
N PHE A 122 20.22 8.80 -0.82
CA PHE A 122 21.65 9.07 -0.83
C PHE A 122 22.18 8.92 0.58
N TRP A 123 23.32 8.29 0.74
CA TRP A 123 23.84 7.92 2.05
C TRP A 123 25.04 8.76 2.45
N VAL A 124 24.92 9.45 3.58
CA VAL A 124 26.02 10.23 4.14
C VAL A 124 26.78 9.40 5.16
N SER A 125 28.09 9.26 4.98
CA SER A 125 28.98 8.53 5.88
C SER A 125 30.07 9.42 6.43
N GLN A 126 30.81 8.94 7.44
CA GLN A 126 32.00 9.64 7.94
C GLN A 126 33.27 9.29 7.15
N PHE A 127 33.23 8.21 6.37
CA PHE A 127 34.41 7.72 5.65
C PHE A 127 34.43 8.21 4.21
N PRO A 128 35.63 8.37 3.61
CA PRO A 128 35.75 8.66 2.20
C PRO A 128 35.23 7.49 1.36
N ASN A 129 34.61 7.79 0.23
CA ASN A 129 34.28 6.77 -0.75
C ASN A 129 35.52 6.37 -1.54
N GLN A 130 35.61 5.09 -1.87
CA GLN A 130 36.57 4.50 -2.79
C GLN A 130 35.81 3.56 -3.72
N ASP A 131 36.05 3.69 -5.01
CA ASP A 131 35.47 2.78 -5.98
C ASP A 131 36.11 1.41 -5.91
N GLU A 132 35.33 0.40 -6.15
CA GLU A 132 35.80 -0.94 -6.41
C GLU A 132 36.72 -0.96 -7.63
N VAL A 133 37.74 -1.81 -7.59
CA VAL A 133 38.69 -2.04 -8.68
C VAL A 133 38.68 -3.52 -9.04
N GLU A 134 38.12 -3.81 -10.18
CA GLU A 134 38.08 -5.14 -10.74
C GLU A 134 39.32 -5.52 -11.59
N PRO A 135 39.74 -6.81 -11.62
CA PRO A 135 39.12 -7.93 -10.91
C PRO A 135 39.56 -8.03 -9.44
N ASN A 136 38.62 -8.34 -8.53
CA ASN A 136 38.88 -8.60 -7.10
C ASN A 136 38.12 -9.85 -6.60
N ASP A 137 37.73 -10.71 -7.53
CA ASP A 137 36.99 -11.96 -7.32
C ASP A 137 37.87 -13.18 -6.99
N ASP A 138 39.17 -13.00 -6.95
CA ASP A 138 40.12 -14.04 -6.52
C ASP A 138 40.71 -13.70 -5.12
N PHE A 139 40.53 -14.62 -4.17
CA PHE A 139 41.13 -14.52 -2.84
C PHE A 139 42.67 -14.28 -2.87
N ALA A 140 43.37 -14.80 -3.88
CA ALA A 140 44.81 -14.60 -4.04
C ALA A 140 45.17 -13.20 -4.54
N ALA A 141 44.23 -12.43 -5.05
CA ALA A 141 44.43 -11.09 -5.62
C ALA A 141 43.38 -10.07 -5.14
N PRO A 142 43.11 -9.97 -3.82
CA PRO A 142 42.10 -9.07 -3.28
C PRO A 142 42.46 -7.60 -3.51
N GLN A 143 41.47 -6.74 -3.66
CA GLN A 143 41.70 -5.29 -3.69
C GLN A 143 42.21 -4.80 -2.34
N LYS A 144 43.42 -4.21 -2.31
CA LYS A 144 43.98 -3.61 -1.10
C LYS A 144 43.30 -2.27 -0.81
N ILE A 145 42.80 -2.13 0.41
CA ILE A 145 42.08 -0.92 0.85
C ILE A 145 42.63 -0.41 2.18
N PRO A 146 42.52 0.91 2.46
CA PRO A 146 42.80 1.43 3.80
C PRO A 146 41.68 1.09 4.77
N MET A 147 41.97 1.13 6.07
CA MET A 147 40.94 1.14 7.10
C MET A 147 40.11 2.44 7.07
N ASN A 148 38.88 2.38 7.52
CA ASN A 148 37.91 3.51 7.58
C ASN A 148 37.60 4.09 6.20
N VAL A 149 37.17 3.24 5.33
CA VAL A 149 36.74 3.54 3.95
C VAL A 149 35.33 3.03 3.70
N THR A 150 34.63 3.66 2.75
CA THR A 150 33.40 3.15 2.17
C THR A 150 33.64 2.75 0.73
N ILE A 151 33.50 1.48 0.42
CA ILE A 151 33.65 0.97 -0.94
C ILE A 151 32.29 1.12 -1.66
N GLU A 152 32.34 1.71 -2.85
CA GLU A 152 31.21 1.75 -3.80
C GLU A 152 31.41 0.64 -4.84
N ALA A 153 30.59 -0.39 -4.81
CA ALA A 153 30.76 -1.59 -5.60
C ALA A 153 29.47 -2.07 -6.28
N GLU A 154 29.61 -3.07 -7.16
CA GLU A 154 28.50 -3.70 -7.87
C GLU A 154 28.67 -5.22 -7.90
N ALA A 155 27.88 -5.92 -7.08
CA ALA A 155 27.83 -7.38 -7.09
C ALA A 155 27.17 -7.90 -8.38
N LYS A 156 27.75 -8.99 -8.92
CA LYS A 156 27.22 -9.74 -10.06
C LYS A 156 26.90 -11.18 -9.64
N PRO A 157 26.03 -11.89 -10.38
CA PRO A 157 25.75 -13.29 -10.10
C PRO A 157 27.03 -14.15 -10.09
N GLU A 158 27.13 -15.06 -9.12
CA GLU A 158 28.27 -15.98 -8.95
C GLU A 158 29.61 -15.29 -8.63
N GLU A 159 29.61 -13.99 -8.31
CA GLU A 159 30.77 -13.19 -7.97
C GLU A 159 30.96 -13.08 -6.45
N THR A 160 32.20 -12.93 -6.02
CA THR A 160 32.61 -12.68 -4.65
C THR A 160 33.70 -11.65 -4.64
N ASP A 161 33.49 -10.53 -3.93
CA ASP A 161 34.45 -9.45 -3.87
C ASP A 161 35.36 -9.59 -2.63
N TYR A 162 36.66 -9.50 -2.81
CA TYR A 162 37.65 -9.62 -1.75
C TYR A 162 38.39 -8.31 -1.52
N TYR A 163 38.44 -7.86 -0.26
CA TYR A 163 39.10 -6.63 0.16
C TYR A 163 40.18 -6.93 1.23
N LEU A 164 41.43 -6.57 0.97
CA LEU A 164 42.54 -6.81 1.86
C LEU A 164 42.75 -5.60 2.78
N ILE A 165 42.78 -5.85 4.08
CA ILE A 165 43.13 -4.90 5.14
C ILE A 165 44.28 -5.42 6.00
N SER A 166 45.06 -4.51 6.59
CA SER A 166 46.13 -4.85 7.54
C SER A 166 45.83 -4.24 8.91
N VAL A 167 45.78 -5.04 9.94
CA VAL A 167 45.39 -4.62 11.31
C VAL A 167 46.30 -5.22 12.35
N LYS A 168 46.33 -4.62 13.54
CA LYS A 168 47.04 -5.14 14.70
C LYS A 168 46.12 -5.96 15.60
N LYS A 169 46.72 -6.88 16.33
CA LYS A 169 46.03 -7.68 17.36
C LYS A 169 45.21 -6.80 18.31
N GLY A 170 43.96 -7.16 18.51
CA GLY A 170 43.03 -6.43 19.38
C GLY A 170 42.43 -5.16 18.76
N GLU A 171 42.80 -4.80 17.52
CA GLU A 171 42.08 -3.79 16.77
C GLU A 171 40.69 -4.32 16.33
N ARG A 172 39.72 -3.43 16.30
CA ARG A 172 38.38 -3.77 15.78
C ARG A 172 38.46 -3.86 14.26
N ILE A 173 37.85 -4.92 13.70
CA ILE A 173 37.47 -5.02 12.29
C ILE A 173 35.97 -5.02 12.24
N SER A 174 35.42 -3.93 11.76
CA SER A 174 33.96 -3.80 11.57
C SER A 174 33.62 -3.65 10.09
N VAL A 175 32.63 -4.39 9.66
CA VAL A 175 32.07 -4.33 8.30
C VAL A 175 30.58 -4.12 8.39
N GLU A 176 30.07 -3.17 7.62
CA GLU A 176 28.62 -2.96 7.43
C GLU A 176 28.34 -2.75 5.95
N VAL A 177 27.43 -3.53 5.38
CA VAL A 177 27.09 -3.47 3.95
C VAL A 177 25.68 -2.95 3.75
N GLU A 178 25.58 -1.84 3.03
CA GLU A 178 24.33 -1.29 2.51
C GLU A 178 24.11 -1.89 1.11
N GLY A 179 23.14 -2.76 0.96
CA GLY A 179 22.84 -3.47 -0.28
C GLY A 179 21.42 -3.26 -0.76
N LEU A 180 20.45 -3.89 -0.09
CA LEU A 180 19.05 -3.83 -0.45
C LEU A 180 18.50 -2.40 -0.45
N ARG A 181 18.79 -1.64 0.61
CA ARG A 181 18.24 -0.29 0.84
C ARG A 181 18.64 0.74 -0.19
N ILE A 182 19.79 0.57 -0.84
CA ILE A 182 20.31 1.50 -1.84
C ILE A 182 19.86 1.20 -3.27
N ASN A 183 19.22 0.06 -3.52
CA ASN A 183 18.72 -0.31 -4.83
C ASN A 183 17.33 0.30 -5.07
N ASN A 184 16.96 0.49 -6.33
CA ASN A 184 15.79 1.27 -6.74
C ASN A 184 14.66 0.39 -7.30
N ILE A 185 13.47 0.98 -7.33
CA ILE A 185 12.32 0.43 -8.01
C ILE A 185 12.36 0.81 -9.51
N PRO A 186 11.84 -0.05 -10.41
CA PRO A 186 11.49 -1.45 -10.28
C PRO A 186 12.68 -2.31 -10.73
N GLN A 187 13.48 -2.77 -9.84
CA GLN A 187 14.59 -3.61 -10.24
C GLN A 187 14.46 -4.97 -9.57
N ASN A 188 14.39 -6.00 -10.37
CA ASN A 188 14.63 -7.38 -9.96
C ASN A 188 16.12 -7.56 -9.58
N ILE A 189 16.72 -6.54 -8.98
CA ILE A 189 18.14 -6.39 -8.76
C ILE A 189 18.29 -5.90 -7.33
N ALA A 190 18.40 -6.83 -6.42
CA ALA A 190 18.79 -6.58 -5.05
C ALA A 190 19.86 -7.58 -4.67
N ILE A 191 20.88 -7.11 -4.00
CA ILE A 191 21.84 -7.96 -3.31
C ILE A 191 21.31 -8.22 -1.89
N ASP A 192 21.35 -9.47 -1.46
CA ASP A 192 21.20 -9.92 -0.07
C ASP A 192 22.61 -10.19 0.46
N PRO A 193 23.24 -9.19 1.11
CA PRO A 193 24.70 -9.25 1.32
C PRO A 193 25.07 -10.25 2.41
N TYR A 194 25.94 -11.18 2.05
CA TYR A 194 26.71 -11.99 2.97
C TYR A 194 28.11 -11.39 3.13
N VAL A 195 28.62 -11.35 4.35
CA VAL A 195 29.95 -10.83 4.68
C VAL A 195 30.71 -11.85 5.51
N SER A 196 31.98 -12.08 5.19
CA SER A 196 32.87 -12.81 6.06
C SER A 196 34.23 -12.10 6.25
N ILE A 197 34.90 -12.38 7.35
CA ILE A 197 36.27 -11.96 7.61
C ILE A 197 37.13 -13.23 7.62
N LEU A 198 38.05 -13.28 6.67
CA LEU A 198 38.96 -14.42 6.48
C LEU A 198 40.36 -14.03 6.93
N ASN A 199 41.15 -15.01 7.44
CA ASN A 199 42.58 -14.83 7.66
C ASN A 199 43.35 -15.05 6.36
N LYS A 200 44.68 -14.86 6.42
CA LYS A 200 45.59 -15.05 5.28
C LYS A 200 45.60 -16.46 4.68
N ASP A 201 45.15 -17.47 5.44
CA ASP A 201 45.07 -18.87 5.02
C ASP A 201 43.65 -19.25 4.54
N ARG A 202 42.79 -18.24 4.31
CA ARG A 202 41.40 -18.37 3.86
C ARG A 202 40.48 -19.08 4.87
N PHE A 203 40.83 -19.11 6.17
CA PHE A 203 39.90 -19.60 7.19
C PHE A 203 38.98 -18.46 7.61
N GLU A 204 37.69 -18.76 7.62
CA GLU A 204 36.65 -17.84 8.13
C GLU A 204 36.80 -17.67 9.65
N ILE A 205 36.95 -16.43 10.08
CA ILE A 205 37.02 -16.07 11.50
C ILE A 205 35.61 -15.75 12.00
N ALA A 206 34.83 -15.04 11.19
CA ALA A 206 33.45 -14.70 11.48
C ALA A 206 32.70 -14.37 10.18
N SER A 207 31.38 -14.55 10.19
CA SER A 207 30.51 -14.21 9.08
C SER A 207 29.16 -13.69 9.55
N ALA A 208 28.45 -12.99 8.69
CA ALA A 208 27.12 -12.49 8.91
C ALA A 208 26.28 -12.57 7.62
N ASP A 209 25.03 -13.00 7.77
CA ASP A 209 23.99 -13.07 6.74
C ASP A 209 22.75 -12.34 7.27
N GLY A 210 22.74 -11.02 7.11
CA GLY A 210 21.76 -10.13 7.73
C GLY A 210 22.04 -9.80 9.21
N SER A 211 21.19 -8.95 9.78
CA SER A 211 21.27 -8.57 11.19
C SER A 211 19.90 -8.12 11.73
N ALA A 212 19.65 -8.31 13.03
CA ALA A 212 18.43 -7.78 13.67
C ALA A 212 18.34 -6.25 13.51
N LEU A 213 19.47 -5.56 13.58
CA LEU A 213 19.57 -4.11 13.50
C LEU A 213 19.22 -3.55 12.12
N LEU A 214 19.69 -4.20 11.04
CA LEU A 214 19.55 -3.73 9.65
C LEU A 214 18.74 -4.70 8.78
N LYS A 215 18.15 -5.73 9.36
CA LYS A 215 17.35 -6.79 8.72
C LYS A 215 18.19 -7.62 7.74
N GLN A 216 17.94 -7.51 6.45
CA GLN A 216 18.66 -8.27 5.42
C GLN A 216 20.09 -7.78 5.16
N GLU A 217 20.50 -6.65 5.74
CA GLU A 217 21.85 -6.13 5.55
C GLU A 217 22.80 -6.60 6.63
N SER A 218 24.00 -6.96 6.20
CA SER A 218 24.97 -7.62 7.05
C SER A 218 25.82 -6.65 7.84
N VAL A 219 25.99 -6.97 9.11
CA VAL A 219 26.83 -6.26 10.06
C VAL A 219 27.73 -7.28 10.77
N LEU A 220 29.03 -7.06 10.74
CA LEU A 220 30.01 -7.93 11.37
C LEU A 220 31.06 -7.09 12.08
N SER A 221 31.40 -7.46 13.30
CA SER A 221 32.49 -6.82 14.05
C SER A 221 33.21 -7.85 14.89
N ILE A 222 34.58 -7.84 14.85
CA ILE A 222 35.46 -8.71 15.65
C ILE A 222 36.64 -7.91 16.20
N LEU A 223 37.35 -8.48 17.15
CA LEU A 223 38.71 -8.07 17.49
C LEU A 223 39.72 -8.95 16.75
N ALA A 224 40.67 -8.34 16.06
CA ALA A 224 41.74 -9.08 15.37
C ALA A 224 42.49 -9.98 16.34
N PRO A 225 42.51 -11.31 16.13
CA PRO A 225 43.17 -12.25 17.05
C PRO A 225 44.69 -12.15 17.04
N GLU A 226 45.32 -11.63 15.97
CA GLU A 226 46.75 -11.45 15.78
C GLU A 226 47.06 -10.26 14.85
N ASP A 227 48.31 -9.83 14.81
CA ASP A 227 48.77 -8.86 13.82
C ASP A 227 48.81 -9.49 12.45
N GLY A 228 48.29 -8.80 11.43
CA GLY A 228 48.41 -9.30 10.06
C GLY A 228 47.40 -8.76 9.09
N ASP A 229 47.37 -9.46 7.97
CA ASP A 229 46.45 -9.18 6.87
C ASP A 229 45.19 -10.04 7.01
N TYR A 230 44.04 -9.40 6.79
CA TYR A 230 42.70 -10.03 6.77
C TYR A 230 42.02 -9.69 5.47
N VAL A 231 41.19 -10.60 5.00
CA VAL A 231 40.36 -10.40 3.80
C VAL A 231 38.90 -10.31 4.19
N VAL A 232 38.27 -9.22 3.82
CA VAL A 232 36.83 -9.07 3.91
C VAL A 232 36.24 -9.58 2.61
N GLU A 233 35.36 -10.57 2.72
CA GLU A 233 34.56 -11.13 1.63
C GLU A 233 33.18 -10.51 1.64
N VAL A 234 32.71 -10.03 0.48
CA VAL A 234 31.34 -9.54 0.27
C VAL A 234 30.75 -10.25 -0.95
N ARG A 235 29.56 -10.80 -0.82
CA ARG A 235 28.83 -11.46 -1.91
C ARG A 235 27.35 -11.46 -1.65
N ASP A 236 26.58 -11.84 -2.66
CA ASP A 236 25.16 -12.18 -2.46
C ASP A 236 25.02 -13.53 -1.73
N SER A 237 24.13 -13.60 -0.76
CA SER A 237 23.87 -14.80 0.07
C SER A 237 23.57 -16.04 -0.78
N ALA A 238 22.76 -15.89 -1.82
CA ALA A 238 22.38 -16.97 -2.73
C ALA A 238 23.22 -17.05 -4.02
N TYR A 239 24.24 -16.20 -4.20
CA TYR A 239 25.06 -16.07 -5.43
C TYR A 239 24.26 -15.73 -6.70
N GLN A 240 23.03 -15.22 -6.58
CA GLN A 240 22.16 -14.90 -7.71
C GLN A 240 21.81 -13.41 -7.79
N GLY A 241 21.97 -12.70 -6.68
CA GLY A 241 21.72 -11.28 -6.58
C GLY A 241 22.70 -10.47 -7.40
N ARG A 242 22.24 -9.33 -7.85
CA ARG A 242 23.05 -8.33 -8.52
C ARG A 242 22.58 -6.95 -8.09
N GLY A 243 23.49 -6.03 -8.06
CA GLY A 243 23.17 -4.64 -7.75
C GLY A 243 24.31 -3.94 -7.06
N ARG A 244 24.19 -2.65 -6.92
CA ARG A 244 25.21 -1.88 -6.22
C ARG A 244 25.10 -2.08 -4.72
N TYR A 245 26.26 -2.05 -4.08
CA TYR A 245 26.35 -2.02 -2.62
C TYR A 245 27.39 -1.01 -2.17
N ARG A 246 27.32 -0.65 -0.87
CA ARG A 246 28.30 0.16 -0.18
C ARG A 246 28.79 -0.62 1.03
N ALA A 247 30.09 -0.92 1.07
CA ALA A 247 30.70 -1.61 2.19
C ALA A 247 31.53 -0.63 3.02
N HIS A 248 31.15 -0.40 4.27
CA HIS A 248 31.92 0.32 5.26
C HIS A 248 32.87 -0.67 5.93
N ILE A 249 34.15 -0.46 5.77
CA ILE A 249 35.20 -1.34 6.34
C ILE A 249 36.12 -0.48 7.18
N GLY A 250 36.27 -0.81 8.47
CA GLY A 250 37.07 0.01 9.37
C GLY A 250 37.14 -0.49 10.82
N ASN A 251 37.56 0.36 11.71
CA ASN A 251 37.63 0.08 13.15
C ASN A 251 36.55 0.85 13.94
N PHE A 252 35.47 1.22 13.29
CA PHE A 252 34.32 1.91 13.87
C PHE A 252 33.56 1.06 14.90
N PRO A 253 32.94 1.70 15.93
CA PRO A 253 32.12 0.98 16.89
C PRO A 253 30.84 0.41 16.19
N ARG A 254 30.45 -0.79 16.62
CA ARG A 254 29.21 -1.38 16.09
C ARG A 254 28.38 -2.05 17.19
N PRO A 255 27.74 -1.26 18.06
CA PRO A 255 26.82 -1.81 19.04
C PRO A 255 25.59 -2.42 18.36
N THR A 256 25.15 -3.58 18.83
CA THR A 256 23.98 -4.29 18.31
C THR A 256 22.68 -3.76 18.91
N ALA A 257 22.71 -3.18 20.10
CA ALA A 257 21.55 -2.63 20.78
C ALA A 257 21.86 -1.34 21.56
N ILE A 258 20.79 -0.63 21.95
CA ILE A 258 20.83 0.61 22.75
C ILE A 258 19.79 0.54 23.86
N TYR A 259 20.18 0.87 25.09
CA TYR A 259 19.31 0.83 26.26
C TYR A 259 19.41 2.13 27.08
N PRO A 260 18.26 2.68 27.57
CA PRO A 260 16.91 2.27 27.27
C PRO A 260 16.56 2.44 25.78
N ALA A 261 15.54 1.71 25.29
CA ALA A 261 15.18 1.69 23.88
C ALA A 261 14.41 2.93 23.40
N GLY A 262 14.42 3.99 24.18
CA GLY A 262 13.79 5.26 23.88
C GLY A 262 13.81 6.27 25.02
N GLY A 263 13.27 7.46 24.74
CA GLY A 263 13.23 8.53 25.71
C GLY A 263 12.18 9.60 25.41
N LYS A 264 12.01 10.50 26.38
CA LYS A 264 11.11 11.61 26.26
C LYS A 264 11.62 12.62 25.22
N ALA A 265 10.76 12.95 24.28
CA ALA A 265 11.08 13.93 23.24
C ALA A 265 11.57 15.26 23.82
N GLY A 266 12.65 15.80 23.26
CA GLY A 266 13.28 17.04 23.70
C GLY A 266 14.16 16.93 24.96
N SER A 267 14.25 15.77 25.62
CA SER A 267 15.10 15.54 26.79
C SER A 267 16.55 15.23 26.43
N GLU A 268 17.45 15.33 27.41
CA GLU A 268 18.80 14.78 27.34
C GLU A 268 18.81 13.42 28.05
N MET A 269 19.29 12.39 27.36
CA MET A 269 19.30 11.02 27.83
C MET A 269 20.70 10.42 27.81
N GLU A 270 21.00 9.59 28.81
CA GLU A 270 22.15 8.73 28.80
C GLU A 270 21.75 7.33 28.33
N PHE A 271 22.47 6.82 27.35
CA PHE A 271 22.21 5.52 26.73
C PHE A 271 23.40 4.60 26.90
N SER A 272 23.11 3.32 27.18
CA SER A 272 24.11 2.24 27.12
C SER A 272 24.09 1.64 25.72
N LEU A 273 25.21 1.63 25.03
CA LEU A 273 25.42 0.98 23.74
C LEU A 273 25.94 -0.43 24.02
N LEU A 274 25.14 -1.43 23.67
CA LEU A 274 25.34 -2.85 24.02
C LEU A 274 25.84 -3.63 22.82
N GLY A 275 26.58 -4.71 23.07
CA GLY A 275 26.98 -5.68 22.03
C GLY A 275 28.15 -5.24 21.15
N ASP A 276 28.84 -4.13 21.44
CA ASP A 276 30.11 -3.81 20.77
C ASP A 276 31.23 -4.77 21.22
N VAL A 277 32.06 -5.21 20.30
CA VAL A 277 33.14 -6.19 20.59
C VAL A 277 34.21 -5.70 21.58
N LYS A 278 34.30 -4.39 21.79
CA LYS A 278 35.18 -3.79 22.86
C LYS A 278 34.40 -3.60 24.18
N GLY A 279 33.16 -4.03 24.26
CA GLY A 279 32.31 -3.92 25.45
C GLY A 279 31.31 -2.76 25.38
N THR A 280 30.47 -2.72 26.40
CA THR A 280 29.42 -1.68 26.54
C THR A 280 30.04 -0.31 26.83
N TYR A 281 29.49 0.73 26.20
CA TYR A 281 29.86 2.11 26.46
C TYR A 281 28.65 3.04 26.57
N GLN A 282 28.86 4.22 27.17
CA GLN A 282 27.77 5.18 27.44
C GLN A 282 27.83 6.36 26.45
N ALA A 283 26.66 6.87 26.10
CA ALA A 283 26.53 8.09 25.31
C ALA A 283 25.41 8.99 25.84
N LYS A 284 25.71 10.28 26.01
CA LYS A 284 24.69 11.31 26.30
C LYS A 284 24.17 11.90 25.00
N VAL A 285 22.87 11.86 24.81
CA VAL A 285 22.23 12.29 23.56
C VAL A 285 21.08 13.25 23.87
N LYS A 286 21.08 14.39 23.19
CA LYS A 286 19.94 15.30 23.15
C LYS A 286 18.92 14.79 22.15
N LEU A 287 17.79 14.32 22.64
CA LEU A 287 16.70 13.83 21.79
C LEU A 287 15.99 15.02 21.14
N PRO A 288 15.57 14.92 19.86
CA PRO A 288 14.79 15.95 19.20
C PRO A 288 13.35 16.00 19.77
N VAL A 289 12.64 17.08 19.50
CA VAL A 289 11.23 17.24 19.90
C VAL A 289 10.26 16.43 19.04
N SER A 290 10.70 16.01 17.85
CA SER A 290 9.94 15.14 16.93
C SER A 290 10.89 14.43 15.97
N ALA A 291 10.46 13.29 15.47
CA ALA A 291 11.13 12.55 14.39
C ALA A 291 10.06 11.87 13.52
N ASP A 292 10.44 11.50 12.30
CA ASP A 292 9.58 10.70 11.42
C ASP A 292 9.35 9.33 12.09
N ASP A 293 8.11 8.85 12.07
CA ASP A 293 7.67 7.60 12.71
C ASP A 293 7.96 7.53 14.24
N ASP A 294 8.25 8.67 14.89
CA ASP A 294 8.73 8.73 16.28
C ASP A 294 9.96 7.84 16.55
N LEU A 295 10.78 7.60 15.53
CA LEU A 295 12.05 6.89 15.60
C LEU A 295 13.21 7.85 15.36
N PHE A 296 14.18 7.83 16.25
CA PHE A 296 15.40 8.64 16.15
C PHE A 296 16.63 7.75 16.07
N GLY A 297 17.51 8.01 15.10
CA GLY A 297 18.77 7.30 14.94
C GLY A 297 19.88 7.91 15.79
N VAL A 298 20.40 7.15 16.74
CA VAL A 298 21.54 7.54 17.59
C VAL A 298 22.83 7.05 16.97
N PHE A 299 23.72 7.98 16.63
CA PHE A 299 25.09 7.72 16.22
C PHE A 299 26.01 8.01 17.43
N ALA A 300 26.29 6.97 18.20
CA ALA A 300 27.10 7.12 19.42
C ALA A 300 28.60 6.92 19.12
N PRO A 301 29.45 7.92 19.36
CA PRO A 301 30.87 7.79 19.09
C PRO A 301 31.58 6.90 20.13
N ASN A 302 32.54 6.12 19.64
CA ASN A 302 33.51 5.43 20.46
C ASN A 302 34.89 5.55 19.80
N GLU A 303 35.93 5.87 20.59
CA GLU A 303 37.31 6.10 20.09
C GLU A 303 37.37 7.13 18.92
N GLY A 304 36.46 8.12 18.92
CA GLY A 304 36.42 9.18 17.91
C GLY A 304 35.71 8.81 16.59
N LEU A 305 35.20 7.59 16.46
CA LEU A 305 34.49 7.10 15.29
C LEU A 305 33.02 6.86 15.59
N LEU A 306 32.19 7.00 14.56
CA LEU A 306 30.74 6.75 14.60
C LEU A 306 30.42 5.47 13.83
N PRO A 307 29.36 4.73 14.18
CA PRO A 307 28.86 3.65 13.32
C PRO A 307 28.29 4.21 12.00
N PRO A 308 28.36 3.49 10.87
CA PRO A 308 27.76 3.93 9.60
C PRO A 308 26.25 4.09 9.68
N SER A 309 25.56 3.16 10.34
CA SER A 309 24.13 3.22 10.61
C SER A 309 23.84 3.40 12.09
N PRO A 310 22.75 4.10 12.46
CA PRO A 310 22.42 4.39 13.86
C PRO A 310 21.77 3.19 14.55
N ASN A 311 21.84 3.18 15.88
CA ASN A 311 20.90 2.44 16.70
C ASN A 311 19.62 3.28 16.85
N LYS A 312 18.46 2.67 16.61
CA LYS A 312 17.16 3.38 16.67
C LYS A 312 16.63 3.41 18.10
N VAL A 313 16.08 4.55 18.49
CA VAL A 313 15.34 4.74 19.74
C VAL A 313 13.98 5.34 19.49
N ARG A 314 12.99 5.00 20.33
CA ARG A 314 11.68 5.63 20.30
C ARG A 314 11.70 7.01 20.93
N LEU A 315 11.02 7.95 20.28
CA LEU A 315 10.66 9.24 20.87
C LEU A 315 9.20 9.18 21.33
N SER A 316 8.94 9.56 22.57
CA SER A 316 7.60 9.64 23.11
C SER A 316 7.45 10.80 24.08
N PRO A 317 6.23 11.22 24.44
CA PRO A 317 6.03 12.22 25.49
C PRO A 317 6.18 11.64 26.91
N PHE A 318 6.46 10.33 27.05
CA PHE A 318 6.39 9.62 28.31
C PHE A 318 7.76 9.58 29.00
N GLU A 319 7.73 9.56 30.35
CA GLU A 319 8.90 9.21 31.16
C GLU A 319 9.20 7.72 31.04
N ASN A 320 10.46 7.35 31.21
CA ASN A 320 10.90 5.96 31.23
C ASN A 320 10.73 5.34 32.61
N ALA A 321 10.21 4.13 32.66
CA ALA A 321 10.41 3.20 33.76
C ALA A 321 11.33 2.10 33.27
N LEU A 322 12.42 1.88 33.99
CA LEU A 322 13.36 0.81 33.71
C LEU A 322 13.00 -0.41 34.55
N GLU A 323 13.20 -1.59 34.02
CA GLU A 323 13.05 -2.83 34.77
C GLU A 323 14.01 -2.89 35.96
N THR A 324 13.69 -3.76 36.88
CA THR A 324 14.55 -4.08 38.02
C THR A 324 14.42 -5.59 38.28
N GLU A 325 15.50 -6.28 38.08
CA GLU A 325 15.61 -7.73 38.29
C GLU A 325 15.74 -8.12 39.79
N PRO A 326 15.23 -9.29 40.19
CA PRO A 326 14.42 -10.20 39.36
C PRO A 326 12.97 -9.73 39.18
N ASN A 327 12.40 -9.95 37.98
CA ASN A 327 11.04 -9.55 37.62
C ASN A 327 10.30 -10.66 36.82
N ASN A 328 10.74 -11.89 36.93
CA ASN A 328 10.27 -13.04 36.17
C ASN A 328 8.85 -13.53 36.55
N THR A 329 8.36 -13.08 37.71
CA THR A 329 7.03 -13.45 38.24
C THR A 329 6.29 -12.21 38.80
N GLN A 330 4.94 -12.31 38.86
CA GLN A 330 4.16 -11.22 39.47
C GLN A 330 4.50 -10.97 40.94
N THR A 331 5.08 -11.93 41.64
CA THR A 331 5.44 -11.84 43.08
C THR A 331 6.77 -11.11 43.27
N GLU A 332 7.63 -11.11 42.29
CA GLU A 332 8.92 -10.39 42.30
C GLU A 332 8.71 -8.90 42.05
N VAL A 333 7.66 -8.53 41.30
CA VAL A 333 7.34 -7.12 40.99
C VAL A 333 6.50 -6.50 42.08
N ALA A 334 7.10 -6.32 43.27
CA ALA A 334 6.39 -5.77 44.44
C ALA A 334 6.01 -4.30 44.27
N LYS A 335 6.74 -3.51 43.49
CA LYS A 335 6.56 -2.09 43.30
C LYS A 335 5.86 -1.79 41.98
N SER A 336 4.81 -0.97 42.03
CA SER A 336 4.18 -0.44 40.82
C SER A 336 5.13 0.52 40.08
N VAL A 337 5.09 0.48 38.75
CA VAL A 337 5.84 1.41 37.88
C VAL A 337 5.35 2.86 37.95
N GLY A 338 4.27 3.10 38.69
CA GLY A 338 3.67 4.42 38.81
C GLY A 338 2.37 4.60 38.04
N SER A 339 2.01 5.84 37.79
CA SER A 339 0.79 6.17 37.05
C SER A 339 1.02 6.07 35.54
N LEU A 340 0.10 5.42 34.84
CA LEU A 340 0.08 5.43 33.38
C LEU A 340 -0.48 6.76 32.84
N PRO A 341 -0.04 7.26 31.68
CA PRO A 341 0.85 6.60 30.72
C PRO A 341 2.34 6.73 31.08
N ILE A 342 3.12 5.69 30.79
CA ILE A 342 4.58 5.61 30.99
C ILE A 342 5.21 4.70 29.94
N ALA A 343 6.52 4.76 29.75
CA ALA A 343 7.23 3.87 28.86
C ALA A 343 8.12 2.89 29.66
N LEU A 344 7.80 1.61 29.60
CA LEU A 344 8.52 0.52 30.23
C LEU A 344 9.67 0.09 29.34
N ASN A 345 10.85 -0.11 29.88
CA ASN A 345 12.03 -0.56 29.13
C ASN A 345 12.70 -1.70 29.87
N GLY A 346 13.10 -2.72 29.12
CA GLY A 346 13.79 -3.90 29.67
C GLY A 346 14.66 -4.61 28.65
N ILE A 347 15.30 -5.68 29.10
CA ILE A 347 16.16 -6.58 28.34
C ILE A 347 15.82 -8.01 28.74
N LEU A 348 15.37 -8.84 27.82
CA LEU A 348 15.22 -10.27 28.06
C LEU A 348 16.63 -10.88 28.12
N GLN A 349 17.18 -11.01 29.34
CA GLN A 349 18.64 -11.17 29.58
C GLN A 349 19.16 -12.57 29.24
N ALA A 350 18.33 -13.60 29.31
CA ALA A 350 18.70 -14.99 29.10
C ALA A 350 17.60 -15.78 28.37
N GLU A 351 17.96 -16.98 27.95
CA GLU A 351 16.99 -17.96 27.42
C GLU A 351 15.89 -18.27 28.45
N GLY A 352 14.64 -18.12 28.04
CA GLY A 352 13.47 -18.33 28.89
C GLY A 352 13.08 -17.18 29.80
N ASP A 353 13.77 -16.05 29.67
CA ASP A 353 13.48 -14.83 30.45
C ASP A 353 12.10 -14.26 30.14
N VAL A 354 11.48 -13.72 31.18
CA VAL A 354 10.10 -13.21 31.17
C VAL A 354 10.01 -12.02 32.12
N ASP A 355 9.66 -10.86 31.60
CA ASP A 355 9.57 -9.65 32.43
C ASP A 355 8.14 -9.29 32.75
N PHE A 356 7.89 -8.99 34.03
CA PHE A 356 6.65 -8.45 34.53
C PHE A 356 6.82 -6.99 35.00
N PHE A 357 5.78 -6.19 34.73
CA PHE A 357 5.60 -4.85 35.29
C PHE A 357 4.25 -4.75 35.96
N ARG A 358 4.21 -4.20 37.18
CA ARG A 358 2.96 -3.97 37.92
C ARG A 358 2.52 -2.52 37.73
N PHE A 359 1.24 -2.30 37.41
CA PHE A 359 0.61 -1.00 37.35
C PHE A 359 -0.75 -0.99 38.02
N THR A 360 -1.20 0.19 38.42
CA THR A 360 -2.52 0.37 39.02
C THR A 360 -3.43 1.10 38.06
N ALA A 361 -4.67 0.64 37.90
CA ALA A 361 -5.69 1.29 37.09
C ALA A 361 -7.02 1.42 37.84
N LYS A 362 -7.79 2.47 37.53
CA LYS A 362 -9.16 2.66 37.98
C LYS A 362 -10.13 2.02 36.98
N LYS A 363 -11.29 1.58 37.47
CA LYS A 363 -12.37 1.07 36.66
C LYS A 363 -12.64 1.99 35.46
N ASP A 364 -12.88 1.37 34.29
CA ASP A 364 -13.15 2.01 33.01
C ASP A 364 -12.00 2.83 32.41
N GLN A 365 -10.85 2.94 33.06
CA GLN A 365 -9.65 3.46 32.39
C GLN A 365 -9.25 2.57 31.23
N SER A 366 -8.93 3.20 30.11
CA SER A 366 -8.51 2.50 28.90
C SER A 366 -7.08 2.89 28.54
N PHE A 367 -6.28 1.86 28.21
CA PHE A 367 -4.89 2.01 27.79
C PHE A 367 -4.64 1.12 26.57
N GLN A 368 -3.75 1.56 25.73
CA GLN A 368 -3.14 0.74 24.70
C GLN A 368 -1.68 0.50 25.10
N PHE A 369 -1.30 -0.76 25.21
CA PHE A 369 0.08 -1.19 25.40
C PHE A 369 0.66 -1.57 24.04
N ARG A 370 1.76 -0.94 23.65
CA ARG A 370 2.44 -1.18 22.38
C ARG A 370 3.90 -1.47 22.61
N VAL A 371 4.35 -2.60 22.09
CA VAL A 371 5.76 -2.98 22.11
C VAL A 371 6.51 -2.33 20.95
N PHE A 372 7.77 -2.02 21.19
CA PHE A 372 8.78 -1.63 20.23
C PHE A 372 10.04 -2.44 20.51
N ALA A 373 10.31 -3.42 19.68
CA ALA A 373 11.48 -4.27 19.73
C ALA A 373 12.02 -4.49 18.32
N ASN A 374 11.30 -5.22 17.47
CA ASN A 374 11.72 -5.46 16.10
C ASN A 374 11.84 -4.17 15.27
N SER A 375 10.96 -3.21 15.50
CA SER A 375 10.97 -1.88 14.83
C SER A 375 12.20 -1.04 15.15
N ILE A 376 12.81 -1.24 16.32
CA ILE A 376 14.05 -0.55 16.73
C ILE A 376 15.32 -1.35 16.45
N GLY A 377 15.19 -2.54 15.86
CA GLY A 377 16.34 -3.39 15.48
C GLY A 377 16.78 -4.37 16.57
N SER A 378 15.92 -4.66 17.55
CA SER A 378 16.14 -5.73 18.53
C SER A 378 15.82 -7.10 17.93
N PRO A 379 16.52 -8.18 18.32
CA PRO A 379 16.21 -9.55 17.90
C PRO A 379 14.95 -10.15 18.55
N VAL A 380 14.35 -9.47 19.51
CA VAL A 380 13.13 -9.92 20.22
C VAL A 380 11.96 -10.05 19.25
N ASP A 381 11.26 -11.18 19.34
CA ASP A 381 9.93 -11.45 18.77
C ASP A 381 8.92 -11.44 19.94
N PRO A 382 8.34 -10.27 20.28
CA PRO A 382 7.74 -10.06 21.60
C PRO A 382 6.33 -10.64 21.69
N VAL A 383 6.05 -11.38 22.75
CA VAL A 383 4.71 -11.74 23.17
C VAL A 383 4.31 -10.86 24.36
N LEU A 384 3.35 -9.99 24.16
CA LEU A 384 2.83 -9.07 25.16
C LEU A 384 1.52 -9.60 25.74
N THR A 385 1.40 -9.69 27.06
CA THR A 385 0.15 -10.10 27.72
C THR A 385 -0.15 -9.17 28.92
N VAL A 386 -1.39 -8.77 29.06
CA VAL A 386 -1.89 -8.02 30.21
C VAL A 386 -2.70 -8.96 31.10
N TYR A 387 -2.43 -8.95 32.41
CA TYR A 387 -3.09 -9.77 33.41
C TYR A 387 -3.79 -8.95 34.49
N ASN A 388 -4.85 -9.50 35.05
CA ASN A 388 -5.41 -8.99 36.31
C ASN A 388 -4.62 -9.51 37.52
N GLU A 389 -4.97 -9.06 38.72
CA GLU A 389 -4.32 -9.44 40.00
C GLU A 389 -4.31 -10.96 40.23
N LYS A 390 -5.29 -11.67 39.67
CA LYS A 390 -5.42 -13.15 39.82
C LYS A 390 -4.74 -13.91 38.67
N MET A 391 -3.93 -13.26 37.87
CA MET A 391 -3.27 -13.80 36.67
C MET A 391 -4.23 -14.30 35.59
N GLY A 392 -5.46 -13.82 35.58
CA GLY A 392 -6.35 -13.97 34.44
C GLY A 392 -5.92 -13.06 33.29
N SER A 393 -5.70 -13.61 32.09
CA SER A 393 -5.33 -12.83 30.90
C SER A 393 -6.46 -11.88 30.51
N MET A 394 -6.12 -10.62 30.29
CA MET A 394 -7.01 -9.54 29.88
C MET A 394 -6.81 -9.16 28.40
N GLY A 395 -5.78 -9.70 27.77
CA GLY A 395 -5.43 -9.52 26.37
C GLY A 395 -4.00 -9.95 26.11
N SER A 396 -3.73 -10.45 24.90
CA SER A 396 -2.41 -10.86 24.45
C SER A 396 -2.24 -10.55 22.97
N SER A 397 -1.02 -10.25 22.57
CA SER A 397 -0.64 -10.02 21.17
C SER A 397 0.85 -10.33 21.01
N ASP A 398 1.17 -11.00 19.90
CA ASP A 398 2.53 -11.21 19.41
C ASP A 398 2.84 -10.32 18.23
N ASP A 399 1.87 -10.09 17.33
CA ASP A 399 1.99 -9.25 16.15
C ASP A 399 0.92 -8.16 16.13
N ALA A 400 1.23 -7.00 15.56
CA ALA A 400 0.25 -5.97 15.28
C ALA A 400 0.65 -5.09 14.07
N ASP A 401 -0.34 -4.59 13.35
CA ASP A 401 -0.16 -3.63 12.26
C ASP A 401 0.83 -4.11 11.16
N GLY A 402 0.93 -5.44 10.94
CA GLY A 402 1.85 -6.05 9.98
C GLY A 402 3.32 -6.05 10.43
N THR A 403 3.58 -5.86 11.70
CA THR A 403 4.91 -5.94 12.32
C THR A 403 4.92 -7.02 13.40
N LYS A 404 6.11 -7.47 13.79
CA LYS A 404 6.31 -8.39 14.91
C LYS A 404 6.12 -7.73 16.29
N ASP A 405 5.92 -6.43 16.35
CA ASP A 405 5.71 -5.71 17.60
C ASP A 405 4.23 -5.73 17.98
N GLY A 406 3.90 -6.41 19.07
CA GLY A 406 2.52 -6.63 19.54
C GLY A 406 1.85 -5.38 20.10
N ARG A 407 0.51 -5.40 20.12
CA ARG A 407 -0.33 -4.34 20.68
C ARG A 407 -1.54 -4.93 21.44
N VAL A 408 -1.76 -4.50 22.67
CA VAL A 408 -2.92 -4.87 23.47
C VAL A 408 -3.72 -3.64 23.83
N ASP A 409 -5.00 -3.61 23.44
CA ASP A 409 -5.97 -2.62 23.91
C ASP A 409 -6.61 -3.16 25.21
N PHE A 410 -6.45 -2.43 26.31
CA PHE A 410 -6.88 -2.81 27.64
C PHE A 410 -7.87 -1.80 28.22
N LYS A 411 -8.95 -2.31 28.83
CA LYS A 411 -9.87 -1.51 29.64
C LYS A 411 -9.99 -2.15 31.01
N ALA A 412 -9.70 -1.40 32.08
CA ALA A 412 -9.79 -1.89 33.46
C ALA A 412 -11.24 -2.18 33.88
N PRO A 413 -11.61 -3.42 34.23
CA PRO A 413 -12.96 -3.75 34.65
C PRO A 413 -13.28 -3.33 36.11
N ALA A 414 -12.24 -3.09 36.92
CA ALA A 414 -12.32 -2.68 38.31
C ALA A 414 -11.10 -1.86 38.70
N ASP A 415 -11.18 -1.19 39.84
CA ASP A 415 -10.02 -0.60 40.51
C ASP A 415 -9.10 -1.72 40.99
N GLY A 416 -7.80 -1.61 40.78
CA GLY A 416 -6.84 -2.61 41.26
C GLY A 416 -5.52 -2.60 40.54
N ASP A 417 -4.72 -3.59 40.89
CA ASP A 417 -3.42 -3.85 40.28
C ASP A 417 -3.54 -4.80 39.12
N TYR A 418 -2.74 -4.53 38.12
CA TYR A 418 -2.64 -5.29 36.87
C TYR A 418 -1.17 -5.50 36.56
N PHE A 419 -0.90 -6.48 35.70
CA PHE A 419 0.46 -6.83 35.28
C PHE A 419 0.57 -6.83 33.78
N VAL A 420 1.68 -6.29 33.26
CA VAL A 420 2.13 -6.46 31.89
C VAL A 420 3.25 -7.49 31.90
N ARG A 421 3.16 -8.48 31.05
CA ARG A 421 4.18 -9.51 30.85
C ARG A 421 4.68 -9.41 29.42
N ILE A 422 5.99 -9.51 29.24
CA ILE A 422 6.65 -9.67 27.95
C ILE A 422 7.63 -10.84 27.98
N ASN A 423 7.74 -11.56 26.86
CA ASN A 423 8.75 -12.59 26.61
C ASN A 423 9.02 -12.70 25.11
N ASP A 424 10.10 -13.33 24.73
CA ASP A 424 10.37 -13.68 23.33
C ASP A 424 9.53 -14.90 22.90
N MET A 425 8.98 -14.90 21.69
CA MET A 425 8.14 -15.99 21.15
C MET A 425 8.86 -17.34 21.12
N LEU A 426 10.17 -17.33 20.86
CA LEU A 426 11.02 -18.52 20.81
C LEU A 426 11.80 -18.73 22.11
N SER A 427 11.47 -18.00 23.17
CA SER A 427 12.15 -18.05 24.47
C SER A 427 13.65 -17.74 24.39
N ARG A 428 14.09 -16.99 23.44
CA ARG A 428 15.49 -16.51 23.32
C ARG A 428 15.71 -15.33 24.26
N GLY A 429 16.96 -15.03 24.56
CA GLY A 429 17.37 -13.89 25.34
C GLY A 429 18.86 -13.59 25.14
N GLY A 430 19.29 -12.44 25.60
CA GLY A 430 20.66 -11.96 25.50
C GLY A 430 20.79 -10.47 25.80
N ALA A 431 21.99 -9.98 25.93
CA ALA A 431 22.25 -8.58 26.25
C ALA A 431 21.71 -7.56 25.23
N ASP A 432 21.41 -7.96 24.03
CA ASP A 432 20.85 -7.15 22.94
C ASP A 432 19.35 -7.35 22.71
N PHE A 433 18.68 -8.18 23.54
CA PHE A 433 17.25 -8.40 23.48
C PHE A 433 16.47 -7.28 24.18
N VAL A 434 16.74 -6.06 23.79
CA VAL A 434 16.11 -4.85 24.37
C VAL A 434 14.69 -4.65 23.85
N TYR A 435 13.82 -4.15 24.70
CA TYR A 435 12.44 -3.79 24.32
C TYR A 435 11.97 -2.52 25.03
N ARG A 436 10.90 -1.95 24.48
CA ARG A 436 10.16 -0.84 25.06
C ARG A 436 8.67 -1.08 24.90
N ILE A 437 7.90 -0.87 25.99
CA ILE A 437 6.44 -0.91 25.96
C ILE A 437 5.94 0.49 26.28
N GLU A 438 5.26 1.14 25.36
CA GLU A 438 4.59 2.41 25.58
C GLU A 438 3.15 2.19 25.98
N THR A 439 2.74 2.80 27.11
CA THR A 439 1.36 2.77 27.58
C THR A 439 0.69 4.07 27.16
N ILE A 440 -0.24 3.99 26.23
CA ILE A 440 -0.87 5.15 25.61
C ILE A 440 -2.32 5.20 26.06
N SER A 441 -2.74 6.34 26.61
CA SER A 441 -4.18 6.66 26.69
C SER A 441 -4.57 7.12 25.29
N PRO A 442 -5.46 6.40 24.56
CA PRO A 442 -5.68 6.70 23.16
C PRO A 442 -6.18 8.14 22.96
N PRO A 443 -5.36 9.08 22.49
CA PRO A 443 -5.84 10.43 22.22
C PRO A 443 -6.75 10.40 20.98
N PRO A 444 -7.59 11.41 20.81
CA PRO A 444 -8.24 11.64 19.53
C PRO A 444 -7.18 11.82 18.43
N THR A 445 -7.29 11.09 17.33
CA THR A 445 -6.34 11.16 16.21
C THR A 445 -7.05 11.34 14.87
N ILE A 446 -6.33 11.97 13.95
CA ILE A 446 -6.66 12.04 12.53
C ILE A 446 -5.44 11.54 11.78
N ASP A 447 -5.53 10.36 11.22
CA ASP A 447 -4.48 9.82 10.36
C ASP A 447 -4.90 10.03 8.91
N VAL A 448 -4.03 10.66 8.13
CA VAL A 448 -4.28 10.93 6.70
C VAL A 448 -3.16 10.31 5.89
N THR A 449 -3.52 9.40 5.04
CA THR A 449 -2.59 8.66 4.21
C THR A 449 -3.07 8.63 2.76
N MET A 450 -2.27 8.10 1.89
CA MET A 450 -2.64 7.83 0.52
C MET A 450 -2.92 6.33 0.36
N PRO A 451 -4.01 5.90 -0.28
CA PRO A 451 -4.19 4.50 -0.60
C PRO A 451 -3.05 4.01 -1.48
N GLU A 452 -2.55 2.82 -1.23
CA GLU A 452 -1.48 2.22 -2.04
C GLU A 452 -1.88 2.17 -3.50
N MET A 453 -3.07 1.64 -3.78
CA MET A 453 -3.59 1.49 -5.13
C MET A 453 -4.97 2.12 -5.28
N ILE A 454 -5.17 2.77 -6.41
CA ILE A 454 -6.48 3.18 -6.90
C ILE A 454 -6.66 2.57 -8.29
N ARG A 455 -7.66 1.71 -8.47
CA ARG A 455 -7.98 1.11 -9.78
C ARG A 455 -6.76 0.58 -10.53
N ASN A 456 -5.94 -0.24 -9.87
CA ASN A 456 -4.70 -0.84 -10.39
C ASN A 456 -3.54 0.14 -10.61
N GLU A 457 -3.60 1.34 -10.07
CA GLU A 457 -2.49 2.29 -10.10
C GLU A 457 -1.90 2.49 -8.71
N PHE A 458 -0.58 2.49 -8.63
CA PHE A 458 0.15 2.85 -7.40
C PHE A 458 0.05 4.36 -7.16
N GLN A 459 -1.01 4.79 -6.49
CA GLN A 459 -1.23 6.20 -6.23
C GLN A 459 -0.21 6.78 -5.25
N HIS A 460 0.17 6.04 -4.22
CA HIS A 460 1.14 6.47 -3.20
C HIS A 460 2.52 6.80 -3.80
N MET A 461 2.82 6.32 -5.01
CA MET A 461 4.07 6.57 -5.72
C MET A 461 4.06 7.86 -6.55
N LYS A 462 2.92 8.57 -6.63
CA LYS A 462 2.79 9.71 -7.55
C LYS A 462 3.36 11.02 -7.02
N GLN A 463 3.77 11.86 -7.93
CA GLN A 463 4.12 13.27 -7.74
C GLN A 463 2.94 14.15 -8.18
N PHE A 464 2.82 15.32 -7.59
CA PHE A 464 1.67 16.20 -7.80
C PHE A 464 2.05 17.35 -8.74
N ASN A 465 2.10 17.05 -10.03
CA ASN A 465 2.42 18.03 -11.09
C ASN A 465 1.12 18.57 -11.67
N ILE A 466 0.82 19.83 -11.33
CA ILE A 466 -0.42 20.52 -11.67
C ILE A 466 -0.18 21.34 -12.92
N PRO A 467 -0.91 21.13 -14.03
CA PRO A 467 -0.82 22.01 -15.18
C PRO A 467 -1.28 23.44 -14.83
N GLN A 468 -0.60 24.49 -15.34
CA GLN A 468 -1.11 25.86 -15.22
C GLN A 468 -2.56 25.94 -15.71
N GLY A 469 -3.43 26.59 -14.94
CA GLY A 469 -4.86 26.67 -15.21
C GLY A 469 -5.63 25.35 -15.07
N GLY A 470 -4.99 24.32 -14.52
CA GLY A 470 -5.55 22.97 -14.41
C GLY A 470 -5.68 22.48 -12.97
N TYR A 471 -5.92 21.19 -12.86
CA TYR A 471 -6.14 20.49 -11.59
C TYR A 471 -5.34 19.19 -11.54
N TYR A 472 -4.95 18.78 -10.33
CA TYR A 472 -4.47 17.45 -10.02
C TYR A 472 -5.37 16.83 -8.97
N ALA A 473 -5.92 15.63 -9.24
CA ALA A 473 -6.76 14.91 -8.32
C ALA A 473 -5.96 13.84 -7.58
N MET A 474 -6.03 13.85 -6.25
CA MET A 474 -5.47 12.81 -5.40
C MET A 474 -6.57 12.24 -4.49
N VAL A 475 -6.52 10.94 -4.23
CA VAL A 475 -7.42 10.27 -3.28
C VAL A 475 -6.68 10.13 -1.96
N VAL A 476 -7.32 10.47 -0.87
CA VAL A 476 -6.77 10.35 0.48
C VAL A 476 -7.61 9.39 1.32
N ASN A 477 -6.95 8.67 2.22
CA ASN A 477 -7.58 7.91 3.30
C ASN A 477 -7.54 8.74 4.58
N THR A 478 -8.62 8.71 5.34
CA THR A 478 -8.66 9.28 6.68
C THR A 478 -9.15 8.25 7.69
N ALA A 479 -8.40 8.07 8.76
CA ALA A 479 -8.84 7.34 9.93
C ALA A 479 -9.02 8.34 11.09
N ARG A 480 -10.18 8.29 11.74
CA ARG A 480 -10.54 9.19 12.84
C ARG A 480 -10.83 8.38 14.08
N LYS A 481 -10.17 8.69 15.18
CA LYS A 481 -10.41 8.11 16.49
C LYS A 481 -10.82 9.23 17.44
N GLY A 482 -12.01 9.16 18.03
CA GLY A 482 -12.47 10.17 18.98
C GLY A 482 -12.59 11.59 18.42
N VAL A 483 -12.71 11.74 17.10
CA VAL A 483 -12.82 13.05 16.42
C VAL A 483 -14.15 13.11 15.69
N ALA A 484 -14.93 14.13 16.00
CA ALA A 484 -16.16 14.48 15.32
C ALA A 484 -15.95 15.70 14.40
N GLY A 485 -16.93 15.99 13.57
CA GLY A 485 -16.98 17.20 12.76
C GLY A 485 -16.32 17.07 11.39
N GLU A 486 -16.31 18.18 10.69
CA GLU A 486 -15.77 18.30 9.34
C GLU A 486 -14.25 18.42 9.38
N LEU A 487 -13.57 17.90 8.38
CA LEU A 487 -12.12 18.00 8.24
C LEU A 487 -11.76 19.15 7.29
N LYS A 488 -10.83 19.99 7.72
CA LYS A 488 -10.23 21.04 6.91
C LYS A 488 -8.83 20.62 6.49
N PHE A 489 -8.57 20.71 5.19
CA PHE A 489 -7.29 20.42 4.57
C PHE A 489 -6.55 21.71 4.26
N GLU A 490 -5.36 21.87 4.79
CA GLU A 490 -4.53 23.05 4.62
C GLU A 490 -3.13 22.65 4.15
N MET A 491 -2.61 23.33 3.15
CA MET A 491 -1.21 23.26 2.75
C MET A 491 -0.60 24.67 2.92
N PRO A 492 -0.05 24.99 4.08
CA PRO A 492 0.61 26.27 4.27
C PRO A 492 1.82 26.39 3.33
N ALA A 493 2.07 27.57 2.85
CA ALA A 493 3.21 27.90 1.99
C ALA A 493 3.22 27.29 0.58
N LEU A 494 2.06 26.89 0.03
CA LEU A 494 1.96 26.54 -1.39
C LEU A 494 2.45 27.68 -2.30
N PRO A 495 2.92 27.37 -3.52
CA PRO A 495 3.29 28.38 -4.51
C PRO A 495 2.12 29.36 -4.79
N ALA A 496 2.46 30.57 -5.18
CA ALA A 496 1.45 31.55 -5.60
C ALA A 496 0.55 30.97 -6.70
N GLY A 497 -0.77 31.19 -6.59
CA GLY A 497 -1.74 30.67 -7.53
C GLY A 497 -2.09 29.18 -7.36
N VAL A 498 -1.52 28.47 -6.38
CA VAL A 498 -1.87 27.07 -6.05
C VAL A 498 -2.76 27.01 -4.82
N SER A 499 -3.79 26.19 -4.85
CA SER A 499 -4.74 25.99 -3.74
C SER A 499 -5.22 24.55 -3.64
N VAL A 500 -5.61 24.16 -2.42
CA VAL A 500 -6.28 22.88 -2.14
C VAL A 500 -7.79 23.11 -2.26
N VAL A 501 -8.47 22.27 -3.01
CA VAL A 501 -9.93 22.21 -3.08
C VAL A 501 -10.37 20.89 -2.44
N PRO A 502 -10.95 20.93 -1.23
CA PRO A 502 -11.38 19.71 -0.55
C PRO A 502 -12.62 19.13 -1.24
N GLY A 503 -12.70 17.79 -1.26
CA GLY A 503 -13.92 17.07 -1.63
C GLY A 503 -14.94 17.06 -0.49
N SER A 504 -16.10 16.46 -0.73
CA SER A 504 -17.07 16.17 0.32
C SER A 504 -16.52 15.13 1.28
N VAL A 505 -16.41 15.48 2.55
CA VAL A 505 -15.87 14.61 3.60
C VAL A 505 -17.03 14.16 4.50
N ALA A 506 -17.82 13.19 4.03
CA ALA A 506 -18.84 12.57 4.88
C ALA A 506 -18.18 11.76 6.02
N LYS A 507 -18.82 11.73 7.20
CA LYS A 507 -18.31 10.97 8.37
C LYS A 507 -18.19 9.47 8.11
N SER A 508 -19.03 8.95 7.25
CA SER A 508 -19.11 7.53 6.87
C SER A 508 -18.00 7.10 5.91
N VAL A 509 -17.30 8.05 5.29
CA VAL A 509 -16.35 7.78 4.22
C VAL A 509 -14.93 8.06 4.69
N SER A 510 -14.12 7.01 4.67
CA SER A 510 -12.70 7.08 5.00
C SER A 510 -11.81 7.42 3.80
N GLN A 511 -12.34 7.35 2.58
CA GLN A 511 -11.58 7.58 1.34
C GLN A 511 -12.35 8.53 0.43
N PHE A 512 -11.69 9.59 -0.05
CA PHE A 512 -12.31 10.60 -0.92
C PHE A 512 -11.24 11.37 -1.71
N PRO A 513 -11.60 12.01 -2.85
CA PRO A 513 -10.68 12.83 -3.62
C PRO A 513 -10.54 14.24 -3.04
N ILE A 514 -9.34 14.82 -3.16
CA ILE A 514 -9.07 16.24 -3.05
C ILE A 514 -8.42 16.74 -4.33
N LEU A 515 -8.57 18.01 -4.67
CA LEU A 515 -7.93 18.62 -5.82
C LEU A 515 -6.87 19.61 -5.39
N LEU A 516 -5.75 19.58 -6.10
CA LEU A 516 -4.80 20.70 -6.16
C LEU A 516 -5.11 21.50 -7.44
N LYS A 517 -5.31 22.80 -7.32
CA LYS A 517 -5.65 23.71 -8.41
C LYS A 517 -4.51 24.70 -8.63
N ALA A 518 -4.11 24.92 -9.87
CA ALA A 518 -3.23 26.03 -10.25
C ALA A 518 -4.00 27.06 -11.10
N THR A 519 -3.78 28.36 -10.85
CA THR A 519 -4.32 29.41 -11.69
C THR A 519 -3.56 29.49 -13.03
N PRO A 520 -4.14 30.08 -14.10
CA PRO A 520 -3.47 30.18 -15.39
C PRO A 520 -2.14 30.97 -15.35
N ASP A 521 -1.98 31.84 -14.40
CA ASP A 521 -0.80 32.68 -14.18
C ASP A 521 0.12 32.18 -13.06
N ALA A 522 -0.16 31.00 -12.49
CA ALA A 522 0.68 30.39 -11.46
C ALA A 522 2.11 30.18 -12.01
N PRO A 523 3.17 30.61 -11.30
CA PRO A 523 4.53 30.45 -11.78
C PRO A 523 4.91 28.96 -11.89
N ILE A 524 5.57 28.59 -12.98
CA ILE A 524 6.13 27.26 -13.15
C ILE A 524 7.22 27.05 -12.10
N GLY A 525 7.18 25.94 -11.39
CA GLY A 525 8.10 25.61 -10.31
C GLY A 525 7.43 24.73 -9.28
N GLY A 526 8.10 24.47 -8.17
CA GLY A 526 7.53 23.59 -7.15
C GLY A 526 8.49 23.38 -6.00
N GLY A 527 8.05 22.54 -5.05
CA GLY A 527 8.81 22.25 -3.83
C GLY A 527 8.18 21.12 -3.04
N LEU A 528 8.59 21.01 -1.79
CA LEU A 528 8.12 20.00 -0.82
C LEU A 528 7.25 20.69 0.23
N TYR A 529 5.96 20.30 0.30
CA TYR A 529 4.94 20.97 1.12
C TYR A 529 4.24 20.01 2.06
N GLU A 530 3.89 20.48 3.25
CA GLU A 530 3.10 19.71 4.21
C GLU A 530 1.60 19.88 3.95
N LEU A 531 0.85 18.78 4.06
CA LEU A 531 -0.60 18.79 4.10
C LEU A 531 -1.06 18.50 5.53
N VAL A 532 -1.68 19.48 6.15
CA VAL A 532 -2.21 19.41 7.50
C VAL A 532 -3.73 19.27 7.44
N VAL A 533 -4.27 18.40 8.28
CA VAL A 533 -5.71 18.21 8.39
C VAL A 533 -6.17 18.52 9.81
N LYS A 534 -7.19 19.36 9.95
CA LYS A 534 -7.74 19.81 11.22
C LYS A 534 -9.21 19.44 11.32
N ALA A 535 -9.62 18.99 12.50
CA ALA A 535 -11.06 18.89 12.82
C ALA A 535 -11.63 20.29 13.04
N ALA A 536 -12.79 20.57 12.43
CA ALA A 536 -13.44 21.89 12.54
C ALA A 536 -14.11 22.13 13.88
N GLU A 537 -14.44 21.08 14.65
CA GLU A 537 -15.21 21.12 15.87
C GLU A 537 -14.47 20.46 17.04
N GLY A 538 -14.64 21.00 18.24
CA GLY A 538 -14.15 20.48 19.53
C GLY A 538 -13.44 21.53 20.37
N ASP A 539 -13.47 21.36 21.69
CA ASP A 539 -12.81 22.25 22.65
C ASP A 539 -11.28 22.24 22.56
N LYS A 540 -10.73 21.19 21.95
CA LYS A 540 -9.29 21.06 21.64
C LYS A 540 -9.14 20.69 20.17
N PRO A 541 -8.50 21.55 19.37
CA PRO A 541 -8.30 21.24 17.95
C PRO A 541 -7.40 20.01 17.81
N VAL A 542 -7.91 18.99 17.14
CA VAL A 542 -7.12 17.83 16.74
C VAL A 542 -6.62 18.07 15.32
N SER A 543 -5.33 17.93 15.15
CA SER A 543 -4.72 18.01 13.82
C SER A 543 -3.99 16.72 13.48
N GLY A 544 -4.10 16.31 12.22
CA GLY A 544 -3.32 15.24 11.63
C GLY A 544 -2.40 15.76 10.54
N ARG A 545 -1.30 15.06 10.30
CA ARG A 545 -0.44 15.28 9.13
C ARG A 545 -0.70 14.21 8.09
N PHE A 546 -0.61 14.61 6.84
CA PHE A 546 -0.58 13.66 5.74
C PHE A 546 0.80 13.01 5.65
N ILE A 547 0.81 11.70 5.50
CA ILE A 547 2.02 10.90 5.30
C ILE A 547 1.92 10.17 3.97
N GLN A 548 2.90 10.40 3.11
CA GLN A 548 3.10 9.61 1.90
C GLN A 548 4.11 8.51 2.18
N THR A 549 3.68 7.27 2.13
CA THR A 549 4.58 6.11 2.21
C THR A 549 5.05 5.76 0.80
N LEU A 550 6.35 5.82 0.56
CA LEU A 550 6.93 5.47 -0.73
C LEU A 550 7.67 4.13 -0.62
N ASP A 551 7.46 3.26 -1.60
CA ASP A 551 8.25 2.06 -1.76
C ASP A 551 9.54 2.42 -2.50
N LEU A 552 10.65 2.41 -1.80
CA LEU A 552 11.96 2.68 -2.39
C LEU A 552 12.57 1.44 -3.03
N VAL A 553 12.24 0.25 -2.51
CA VAL A 553 12.63 -1.03 -3.11
C VAL A 553 11.43 -1.98 -3.10
N ARG A 554 11.18 -2.62 -4.23
CA ARG A 554 10.14 -3.66 -4.36
C ARG A 554 10.75 -4.96 -4.85
N GLY A 555 10.28 -6.06 -4.30
CA GLY A 555 10.73 -7.39 -4.70
C GLY A 555 10.17 -7.82 -6.06
N PRO A 556 10.83 -8.79 -6.71
CA PRO A 556 10.45 -9.27 -8.02
C PRO A 556 9.13 -10.06 -8.04
N GLN A 557 8.77 -10.67 -6.92
CA GLN A 557 7.54 -11.45 -6.79
C GLN A 557 6.40 -10.57 -6.28
N ASN A 558 5.36 -10.42 -7.10
CA ASN A 558 4.13 -9.68 -6.78
C ASN A 558 4.35 -8.21 -6.37
N GLY A 559 5.53 -7.66 -6.58
CA GLY A 559 5.83 -6.28 -6.26
C GLY A 559 5.72 -5.95 -4.77
N VAL A 560 6.00 -6.91 -3.88
CA VAL A 560 5.97 -6.67 -2.42
C VAL A 560 7.00 -5.60 -2.07
N PRO A 561 6.63 -4.57 -1.29
CA PRO A 561 7.59 -3.57 -0.85
C PRO A 561 8.59 -4.19 0.14
N TYR A 562 9.88 -4.11 -0.18
CA TYR A 562 10.98 -4.54 0.69
C TYR A 562 11.52 -3.40 1.54
N TYR A 563 11.50 -2.19 1.02
CA TYR A 563 11.98 -1.02 1.71
C TYR A 563 11.10 0.19 1.43
N THR A 564 10.46 0.71 2.46
CA THR A 564 9.55 1.86 2.39
C THR A 564 10.05 2.99 3.27
N ARG A 565 9.66 4.22 2.93
CA ARG A 565 9.86 5.41 3.77
C ARG A 565 8.64 6.30 3.77
N ASN A 566 8.40 6.90 4.92
CA ASN A 566 7.35 7.86 5.14
C ASN A 566 7.87 9.29 4.88
N PHE A 567 7.09 10.04 4.13
CA PHE A 567 7.38 11.44 3.79
C PHE A 567 6.22 12.32 4.25
N SER A 568 6.50 13.26 5.13
CA SER A 568 5.53 14.28 5.58
C SER A 568 5.41 15.44 4.60
N LYS A 569 6.32 15.57 3.66
CA LYS A 569 6.32 16.62 2.64
C LYS A 569 6.02 16.06 1.27
N LEU A 570 4.96 16.59 0.64
CA LEU A 570 4.51 16.22 -0.69
C LEU A 570 5.26 16.99 -1.77
N PRO A 571 5.69 16.35 -2.85
CA PRO A 571 6.28 17.04 -4.01
C PRO A 571 5.17 17.65 -4.87
N VAL A 572 4.94 18.94 -4.75
CA VAL A 572 3.94 19.69 -5.54
C VAL A 572 4.64 20.65 -6.49
N ALA A 573 4.31 20.58 -7.76
CA ALA A 573 4.81 21.46 -8.79
C ALA A 573 3.70 22.02 -9.68
N VAL A 574 3.88 23.23 -10.16
CA VAL A 574 3.15 23.79 -11.30
C VAL A 574 3.97 23.53 -12.54
N ALA A 575 3.40 22.80 -13.49
CA ALA A 575 3.99 22.51 -14.78
C ALA A 575 3.34 23.37 -15.89
N GLU A 576 3.89 23.35 -17.08
CA GLU A 576 3.32 24.03 -18.25
C GLU A 576 1.85 23.61 -18.47
N ALA A 577 1.05 24.55 -18.97
CA ALA A 577 -0.37 24.32 -19.22
C ALA A 577 -0.60 23.16 -20.19
N ALA A 578 -1.42 22.20 -19.77
CA ALA A 578 -1.78 21.05 -20.59
C ALA A 578 -2.42 21.50 -21.92
N PRO A 579 -2.22 20.76 -23.03
CA PRO A 579 -2.85 21.07 -24.31
C PRO A 579 -4.32 20.70 -24.34
N PHE A 580 -4.86 20.17 -23.25
CA PHE A 580 -6.27 19.83 -23.08
C PHE A 580 -6.73 20.07 -21.65
N SER A 581 -8.03 20.25 -21.49
CA SER A 581 -8.71 20.20 -20.20
C SER A 581 -10.00 19.40 -20.33
N VAL A 582 -10.52 18.94 -19.20
CA VAL A 582 -11.77 18.18 -19.16
C VAL A 582 -12.72 18.78 -18.13
N THR A 583 -14.01 18.72 -18.42
CA THR A 583 -15.08 19.14 -17.50
C THR A 583 -16.18 18.08 -17.49
N ILE A 584 -16.92 18.00 -16.39
CA ILE A 584 -18.14 17.21 -16.27
C ILE A 584 -19.28 18.20 -16.27
N ASP A 585 -20.32 17.99 -17.08
CA ASP A 585 -21.54 18.78 -17.00
C ASP A 585 -22.22 18.52 -15.64
N GLN A 586 -22.62 19.59 -14.93
CA GLN A 586 -23.27 19.44 -13.61
C GLN A 586 -24.59 18.67 -13.79
N PRO A 587 -24.78 17.49 -13.12
CA PRO A 587 -26.05 16.79 -13.14
C PRO A 587 -27.17 17.64 -12.56
N LYS A 588 -28.34 17.68 -13.23
CA LYS A 588 -29.52 18.38 -12.75
C LYS A 588 -30.42 17.49 -11.90
N VAL A 589 -30.31 16.17 -12.09
CA VAL A 589 -31.09 15.17 -11.39
C VAL A 589 -30.18 14.22 -10.61
N PRO A 590 -30.69 13.58 -9.55
CA PRO A 590 -29.91 12.59 -8.79
C PRO A 590 -29.76 11.28 -9.57
N ILE A 591 -28.74 10.49 -9.20
CA ILE A 591 -28.74 9.05 -9.39
C ILE A 591 -29.45 8.42 -8.19
N VAL A 592 -30.34 7.47 -8.44
CA VAL A 592 -31.05 6.76 -7.36
C VAL A 592 -30.47 5.39 -7.12
N ARG A 593 -30.64 4.85 -5.91
CA ARG A 593 -30.36 3.43 -5.62
C ARG A 593 -31.02 2.51 -6.64
N ASN A 594 -30.35 1.46 -7.05
CA ASN A 594 -30.77 0.59 -8.15
C ASN A 594 -31.04 1.38 -9.45
N GLY A 595 -30.26 2.40 -9.73
CA GLY A 595 -30.41 3.25 -10.89
C GLY A 595 -29.13 3.41 -11.69
N SER A 596 -29.28 4.10 -12.82
CA SER A 596 -28.14 4.48 -13.67
C SER A 596 -28.30 5.91 -14.18
N MET A 597 -27.17 6.53 -14.51
CA MET A 597 -27.08 7.88 -15.04
C MET A 597 -25.96 7.98 -16.06
N LYS A 598 -26.13 8.80 -17.07
CA LYS A 598 -25.05 9.17 -17.98
C LYS A 598 -24.56 10.56 -17.64
N LEU A 599 -23.30 10.65 -17.23
CA LEU A 599 -22.63 11.94 -17.05
C LEU A 599 -21.96 12.35 -18.35
N LYS A 600 -22.26 13.55 -18.82
CA LYS A 600 -21.56 14.10 -19.97
C LYS A 600 -20.24 14.67 -19.52
N VAL A 601 -19.15 14.13 -20.08
CA VAL A 601 -17.79 14.63 -19.90
C VAL A 601 -17.37 15.31 -21.20
N ARG A 602 -16.80 16.54 -21.09
CA ARG A 602 -16.33 17.33 -22.22
C ARG A 602 -14.82 17.46 -22.21
N ALA A 603 -14.24 17.36 -23.39
CA ALA A 603 -12.82 17.65 -23.61
C ALA A 603 -12.67 18.97 -24.38
N HIS A 604 -11.87 19.87 -23.82
CA HIS A 604 -11.45 21.12 -24.44
C HIS A 604 -10.00 20.98 -24.89
N ARG A 605 -9.75 21.14 -26.17
CA ARG A 605 -8.43 20.95 -26.78
C ARG A 605 -7.87 22.27 -27.27
N LYS A 606 -6.57 22.51 -27.10
CA LYS A 606 -5.87 23.61 -27.79
C LYS A 606 -5.82 23.33 -29.29
N ASP A 607 -5.76 24.37 -30.08
CA ASP A 607 -5.67 24.25 -31.53
C ASP A 607 -4.50 23.35 -31.95
N GLY A 608 -4.79 22.42 -32.85
CA GLY A 608 -3.83 21.43 -33.33
C GLY A 608 -3.58 20.21 -32.39
N TYR A 609 -4.23 20.14 -31.23
CA TYR A 609 -4.11 19.00 -30.35
C TYR A 609 -5.28 18.01 -30.57
N ASP A 610 -5.05 16.96 -31.33
CA ASP A 610 -6.02 15.95 -31.73
C ASP A 610 -5.69 14.52 -31.22
N LYS A 611 -4.87 14.42 -30.17
CA LYS A 611 -4.54 13.12 -29.56
C LYS A 611 -5.72 12.53 -28.77
N ARG A 612 -5.72 11.20 -28.63
CA ARG A 612 -6.68 10.49 -27.78
C ARG A 612 -6.53 10.93 -26.32
N ILE A 613 -7.66 11.10 -25.63
CA ILE A 613 -7.66 11.42 -24.20
C ILE A 613 -8.40 10.29 -23.48
N THR A 614 -7.72 9.63 -22.54
CA THR A 614 -8.32 8.63 -21.67
C THR A 614 -8.79 9.31 -20.40
N VAL A 615 -10.03 9.04 -19.99
CA VAL A 615 -10.59 9.58 -18.75
C VAL A 615 -11.08 8.47 -17.83
N ARG A 616 -10.93 8.70 -16.54
CA ARG A 616 -11.42 7.81 -15.49
C ARG A 616 -11.79 8.58 -14.23
N PHE A 617 -12.70 8.01 -13.45
CA PHE A 617 -12.92 8.46 -12.08
C PHE A 617 -11.82 7.92 -11.17
N PRO A 618 -11.05 8.75 -10.47
CA PRO A 618 -10.08 8.28 -9.48
C PRO A 618 -10.77 7.61 -8.28
N TRP A 619 -11.98 8.05 -8.00
CA TRP A 619 -12.79 7.57 -6.90
C TRP A 619 -14.28 7.73 -7.26
N LEU A 620 -15.11 6.88 -6.69
CA LEU A 620 -16.57 6.95 -6.78
C LEU A 620 -17.18 6.75 -5.39
N PRO A 621 -18.38 7.30 -5.13
CA PRO A 621 -19.10 7.10 -3.88
C PRO A 621 -19.35 5.61 -3.59
N PRO A 622 -19.45 5.21 -2.31
CA PRO A 622 -19.79 3.85 -1.95
C PRO A 622 -21.06 3.37 -2.65
N GLY A 623 -20.99 2.18 -3.27
CA GLY A 623 -22.11 1.60 -4.01
C GLY A 623 -22.35 2.16 -5.41
N VAL A 624 -21.57 3.15 -5.86
CA VAL A 624 -21.59 3.68 -7.23
C VAL A 624 -20.43 3.09 -8.03
N SER A 625 -20.71 2.67 -9.25
CA SER A 625 -19.75 2.07 -10.18
C SER A 625 -19.82 2.71 -11.56
N SER A 626 -18.75 2.56 -12.32
CA SER A 626 -18.61 3.02 -13.69
C SER A 626 -17.71 2.10 -14.49
N PRO A 627 -17.67 2.16 -15.83
CA PRO A 627 -16.56 1.64 -16.61
C PRO A 627 -15.23 2.13 -16.08
N ALA A 628 -14.18 1.31 -16.15
CA ALA A 628 -12.87 1.65 -15.58
C ALA A 628 -12.27 2.90 -16.25
N THR A 629 -12.41 2.98 -17.57
CA THR A 629 -11.93 4.10 -18.40
C THR A 629 -12.89 4.36 -19.55
N MET A 630 -12.91 5.60 -20.01
CA MET A 630 -13.52 6.00 -21.28
C MET A 630 -12.50 6.75 -22.11
N ILE A 631 -12.69 6.77 -23.43
CA ILE A 631 -11.71 7.38 -24.35
C ILE A 631 -12.43 8.40 -25.23
N PHE A 632 -11.86 9.60 -25.27
CA PHE A 632 -12.14 10.52 -26.35
C PHE A 632 -11.22 10.15 -27.52
N ASP A 633 -11.81 9.72 -28.61
CA ASP A 633 -11.06 9.56 -29.85
C ASP A 633 -10.53 10.91 -30.36
N GLU A 634 -9.66 10.87 -31.35
CA GLU A 634 -9.14 12.06 -31.99
C GLU A 634 -10.28 13.02 -32.37
N LYS A 635 -10.17 14.29 -31.96
CA LYS A 635 -11.16 15.35 -32.20
C LYS A 635 -12.51 15.22 -31.48
N ALA A 636 -12.79 14.11 -30.78
CA ALA A 636 -14.00 14.01 -29.96
C ALA A 636 -13.97 15.04 -28.83
N THR A 637 -15.08 15.73 -28.64
CA THR A 637 -15.25 16.81 -27.64
C THR A 637 -16.16 16.41 -26.49
N GLU A 638 -16.96 15.37 -26.62
CA GLU A 638 -17.84 14.89 -25.56
C GLU A 638 -17.99 13.36 -25.55
N ILE A 639 -18.24 12.81 -24.38
CA ILE A 639 -18.58 11.41 -24.16
C ILE A 639 -19.64 11.31 -23.06
N ASP A 640 -20.45 10.28 -23.12
CA ASP A 640 -21.36 9.89 -22.06
C ASP A 640 -20.69 8.82 -21.18
N TYR A 641 -20.45 9.15 -19.91
CA TYR A 641 -19.85 8.24 -18.93
C TYR A 641 -20.95 7.68 -18.04
N GLU A 642 -21.26 6.39 -18.19
CA GLU A 642 -22.32 5.74 -17.43
C GLU A 642 -21.92 5.50 -15.98
N LEU A 643 -22.79 5.89 -15.04
CA LEU A 643 -22.73 5.53 -13.63
C LEU A 643 -23.88 4.58 -13.30
N ASN A 644 -23.61 3.62 -12.40
CA ASN A 644 -24.59 2.68 -11.89
C ASN A 644 -24.53 2.70 -10.37
N ALA A 645 -25.66 2.93 -9.71
CA ALA A 645 -25.83 2.86 -8.26
C ALA A 645 -26.50 1.54 -7.89
N ASN A 646 -25.92 0.79 -6.97
CA ASN A 646 -26.53 -0.44 -6.45
C ASN A 646 -27.49 -0.12 -5.26
N GLU A 647 -28.08 -1.15 -4.67
CA GLU A 647 -28.99 -1.03 -3.53
C GLU A 647 -28.33 -0.45 -2.27
N ASN A 648 -27.00 -0.59 -2.12
CA ASN A 648 -26.22 -0.11 -0.99
C ASN A 648 -25.55 1.24 -1.26
N ALA A 649 -25.85 1.90 -2.38
CA ALA A 649 -25.28 3.20 -2.69
C ALA A 649 -25.59 4.20 -1.56
N GLU A 650 -24.58 4.87 -1.06
CA GLU A 650 -24.73 5.76 0.08
C GLU A 650 -25.43 7.06 -0.32
N VAL A 651 -26.61 7.30 0.26
CA VAL A 651 -27.43 8.50 0.01
C VAL A 651 -26.76 9.71 0.60
N ASN A 652 -26.25 10.60 -0.27
CA ASN A 652 -25.58 11.83 0.11
C ASN A 652 -25.30 12.68 -1.15
N GLN A 653 -24.75 13.89 -0.94
CA GLN A 653 -24.14 14.68 -2.00
C GLN A 653 -22.64 14.43 -2.06
N TRP A 654 -22.12 14.10 -3.23
CA TRP A 654 -20.76 13.68 -3.47
C TRP A 654 -20.06 14.56 -4.50
N ASN A 655 -18.83 14.95 -4.22
CA ASN A 655 -18.00 15.64 -5.20
C ASN A 655 -17.27 14.63 -6.10
N LEU A 656 -17.54 14.69 -7.40
CA LEU A 656 -16.92 13.87 -8.42
C LEU A 656 -15.92 14.67 -9.24
N THR A 657 -14.85 14.01 -9.63
CA THR A 657 -13.88 14.51 -10.61
C THR A 657 -13.43 13.35 -11.50
N VAL A 658 -13.01 13.65 -12.71
CA VAL A 658 -12.30 12.71 -13.59
C VAL A 658 -10.86 13.13 -13.75
N ILE A 659 -9.97 12.16 -13.84
CA ILE A 659 -8.60 12.34 -14.32
C ILE A 659 -8.58 12.05 -15.80
N ALA A 660 -8.01 12.95 -16.57
CA ALA A 660 -7.76 12.80 -17.99
C ALA A 660 -6.26 12.67 -18.24
N GLU A 661 -5.89 11.76 -19.10
CA GLU A 661 -4.51 11.52 -19.51
C GLU A 661 -4.40 11.44 -21.02
N SER A 662 -3.33 12.00 -21.57
CA SER A 662 -3.06 11.98 -23.00
C SER A 662 -1.56 12.09 -23.30
N ASP A 663 -1.13 11.63 -24.46
CA ASP A 663 0.26 11.69 -24.87
C ASP A 663 0.69 13.14 -25.18
N GLY A 664 1.65 13.63 -24.41
CA GLY A 664 2.28 14.94 -24.59
C GLY A 664 3.44 14.97 -25.60
N GLY A 665 3.76 13.86 -26.23
CA GLY A 665 4.90 13.71 -27.12
C GLY A 665 6.23 13.41 -26.41
N LYS A 666 6.36 13.84 -25.15
CA LYS A 666 7.49 13.51 -24.26
C LYS A 666 7.06 12.66 -23.05
N GLY A 667 5.83 12.15 -23.07
CA GLY A 667 5.23 11.37 -21.99
C GLY A 667 3.77 11.76 -21.78
N VAL A 668 3.13 11.08 -20.82
CA VAL A 668 1.71 11.29 -20.53
C VAL A 668 1.52 12.55 -19.69
N ILE A 669 0.59 13.40 -20.12
CA ILE A 669 0.14 14.59 -19.40
C ILE A 669 -1.15 14.24 -18.67
N TYR A 670 -1.23 14.62 -17.40
CA TYR A 670 -2.43 14.49 -16.58
C TYR A 670 -3.10 15.85 -16.37
N ASN A 671 -4.42 15.87 -16.41
CA ASN A 671 -5.22 16.98 -15.95
C ASN A 671 -6.52 16.43 -15.35
N ALA A 672 -7.00 17.02 -14.25
CA ALA A 672 -8.26 16.63 -13.66
C ALA A 672 -9.37 17.64 -14.02
N SER A 673 -10.63 17.21 -13.91
CA SER A 673 -11.75 18.14 -13.98
C SER A 673 -11.93 18.88 -12.64
N PRO A 674 -12.53 20.08 -12.62
CA PRO A 674 -13.11 20.62 -11.39
C PRO A 674 -14.14 19.65 -10.83
N PHE A 675 -14.46 19.77 -9.53
CA PHE A 675 -15.54 19.02 -8.93
C PHE A 675 -16.92 19.39 -9.49
N VAL A 676 -17.74 18.36 -9.65
CA VAL A 676 -19.20 18.49 -9.80
C VAL A 676 -19.90 17.76 -8.67
N SER A 677 -21.07 18.24 -8.28
CA SER A 677 -21.87 17.61 -7.22
C SER A 677 -22.80 16.55 -7.82
N LEU A 678 -22.71 15.31 -7.33
CA LEU A 678 -23.64 14.21 -7.61
C LEU A 678 -24.50 13.94 -6.39
N SER A 679 -25.83 14.05 -6.53
CA SER A 679 -26.76 13.58 -5.51
C SER A 679 -27.06 12.11 -5.72
N VAL A 680 -26.86 11.29 -4.68
CA VAL A 680 -27.37 9.91 -4.60
C VAL A 680 -28.58 9.92 -3.69
N GLU A 681 -29.71 9.45 -4.19
CA GLU A 681 -30.97 9.48 -3.47
C GLU A 681 -31.68 8.11 -3.39
N GLU A 682 -32.68 8.00 -2.53
CA GLU A 682 -33.54 6.83 -2.49
C GLU A 682 -34.39 6.73 -3.79
N PRO A 683 -34.73 5.51 -4.22
CA PRO A 683 -35.54 5.34 -5.43
C PRO A 683 -36.96 5.92 -5.27
N TYR A 684 -37.57 6.32 -6.39
CA TYR A 684 -38.93 6.82 -6.42
C TYR A 684 -39.94 5.69 -6.38
N VAL A 685 -39.57 4.55 -6.97
CA VAL A 685 -40.44 3.39 -7.08
C VAL A 685 -39.64 2.12 -6.86
N ASN A 686 -40.34 1.09 -6.38
CA ASN A 686 -39.84 -0.29 -6.39
C ASN A 686 -40.74 -1.12 -7.30
N VAL A 687 -40.17 -2.12 -7.97
CA VAL A 687 -40.92 -2.99 -8.88
C VAL A 687 -40.54 -4.44 -8.63
N LYS A 688 -41.55 -5.30 -8.59
CA LYS A 688 -41.40 -6.73 -8.51
C LYS A 688 -42.10 -7.39 -9.71
N LEU A 689 -41.34 -8.15 -10.49
CA LEU A 689 -41.91 -8.91 -11.61
C LEU A 689 -42.39 -10.28 -11.15
N THR A 690 -43.63 -10.63 -11.53
CA THR A 690 -44.17 -11.97 -11.25
C THR A 690 -43.48 -13.02 -12.12
N MET A 691 -43.18 -14.19 -11.53
CA MET A 691 -42.68 -15.32 -12.32
C MET A 691 -43.73 -15.77 -13.34
N THR A 692 -43.38 -15.74 -14.62
CA THR A 692 -44.32 -16.00 -15.70
C THR A 692 -43.75 -17.09 -16.64
N SER A 693 -44.61 -17.91 -17.19
CA SER A 693 -44.28 -18.91 -18.20
C SER A 693 -45.21 -18.82 -19.43
N ALA A 694 -44.62 -19.02 -20.60
CA ALA A 694 -45.31 -19.08 -21.88
C ALA A 694 -44.90 -20.33 -22.65
N LYS A 695 -45.76 -20.86 -23.49
CA LYS A 695 -45.31 -21.81 -24.54
C LYS A 695 -44.79 -21.03 -25.74
N GLN A 696 -43.93 -21.69 -26.53
CA GLN A 696 -43.46 -21.11 -27.78
C GLN A 696 -44.62 -20.69 -28.67
N GLY A 697 -44.60 -19.47 -29.20
CA GLY A 697 -45.65 -18.92 -30.07
C GLY A 697 -46.88 -18.34 -29.31
N GLU A 698 -46.88 -18.36 -27.98
CA GLU A 698 -47.96 -17.77 -27.16
C GLU A 698 -47.60 -16.36 -26.70
N THR A 699 -48.64 -15.57 -26.47
CA THR A 699 -48.57 -14.29 -25.74
C THR A 699 -49.00 -14.52 -24.31
N VAL A 700 -48.23 -14.02 -23.33
CA VAL A 700 -48.53 -14.16 -21.91
C VAL A 700 -48.34 -12.82 -21.20
N GLU A 701 -49.17 -12.56 -20.22
CA GLU A 701 -49.07 -11.34 -19.38
C GLU A 701 -48.08 -11.56 -18.24
N MET A 702 -47.06 -10.67 -18.17
CA MET A 702 -46.21 -10.55 -17.00
C MET A 702 -46.60 -9.31 -16.22
N VAL A 703 -46.92 -9.51 -14.95
CA VAL A 703 -47.33 -8.41 -14.09
C VAL A 703 -46.13 -7.84 -13.36
N ALA A 704 -45.95 -6.54 -13.41
CA ALA A 704 -45.03 -5.76 -12.62
C ALA A 704 -45.81 -5.11 -11.47
N GLU A 705 -45.64 -5.62 -10.25
CA GLU A 705 -46.17 -5.00 -9.05
C GLU A 705 -45.33 -3.77 -8.74
N VAL A 706 -45.95 -2.62 -8.56
CA VAL A 706 -45.28 -1.32 -8.35
C VAL A 706 -45.60 -0.80 -6.96
N GLU A 707 -44.54 -0.44 -6.23
CA GLU A 707 -44.64 0.27 -4.96
C GLU A 707 -44.08 1.68 -5.15
N GLN A 708 -44.91 2.70 -4.99
CA GLN A 708 -44.49 4.09 -5.03
C GLN A 708 -43.87 4.45 -3.69
N LEU A 709 -42.57 4.79 -3.68
CA LEU A 709 -41.78 5.14 -2.48
C LEU A 709 -41.69 6.65 -2.26
N ARG A 710 -41.76 7.43 -3.36
CA ARG A 710 -41.67 8.90 -3.33
C ARG A 710 -42.62 9.47 -4.38
N ASP A 711 -43.08 10.71 -4.17
CA ASP A 711 -43.93 11.41 -5.11
C ASP A 711 -43.17 11.78 -6.39
N PHE A 712 -43.84 11.60 -7.52
CA PHE A 712 -43.41 12.10 -8.83
C PHE A 712 -44.65 12.61 -9.59
N THR A 713 -44.50 13.64 -10.44
CA THR A 713 -45.59 14.35 -11.09
C THR A 713 -45.85 13.85 -12.49
N ASP A 714 -44.80 13.60 -13.24
CA ASP A 714 -44.86 13.15 -14.61
C ASP A 714 -44.83 11.63 -14.67
N GLY A 715 -45.53 11.01 -15.61
CA GLY A 715 -45.47 9.55 -15.77
C GLY A 715 -44.08 9.08 -16.12
N GLY A 716 -43.80 7.78 -15.90
CA GLY A 716 -42.52 7.14 -16.22
C GLY A 716 -42.68 6.04 -17.26
N ASP A 717 -41.73 5.96 -18.19
CA ASP A 717 -41.62 4.84 -19.11
C ASP A 717 -41.06 3.60 -18.43
N VAL A 718 -41.80 2.47 -18.49
CA VAL A 718 -41.36 1.18 -17.96
C VAL A 718 -41.11 0.22 -19.11
N GLN A 719 -39.90 -0.31 -19.17
CA GLN A 719 -39.48 -1.24 -20.23
C GLN A 719 -38.88 -2.52 -19.63
N LEU A 720 -39.26 -3.68 -20.17
CA LEU A 720 -38.64 -4.97 -19.81
C LEU A 720 -37.40 -5.24 -20.63
N PHE A 721 -36.38 -5.78 -19.94
CA PHE A 721 -35.09 -6.19 -20.52
C PHE A 721 -34.77 -7.63 -20.14
N GLY A 722 -33.81 -8.23 -20.84
CA GLY A 722 -33.37 -9.60 -20.56
C GLY A 722 -34.33 -10.69 -20.97
N LEU A 723 -35.36 -10.36 -21.77
CA LEU A 723 -36.24 -11.34 -22.39
C LEU A 723 -35.44 -12.24 -23.36
N PRO A 724 -35.83 -13.52 -23.54
CA PRO A 724 -35.19 -14.41 -24.50
C PRO A 724 -35.26 -13.89 -25.93
N ALA A 725 -34.32 -14.29 -26.75
CA ALA A 725 -34.31 -13.95 -28.17
C ALA A 725 -35.64 -14.35 -28.82
N HIS A 726 -36.09 -13.58 -29.80
CA HIS A 726 -37.38 -13.77 -30.48
C HIS A 726 -38.61 -13.65 -29.55
N SER A 727 -38.52 -12.90 -28.47
CA SER A 727 -39.64 -12.44 -27.68
C SER A 727 -39.57 -10.93 -27.51
N THR A 728 -40.74 -10.30 -27.39
CA THR A 728 -40.89 -8.83 -27.28
C THR A 728 -41.94 -8.46 -26.25
N ALA A 729 -41.77 -7.32 -25.64
CA ALA A 729 -42.77 -6.65 -24.81
C ALA A 729 -42.72 -5.14 -25.09
N GLU A 730 -43.87 -4.53 -25.29
CA GLU A 730 -43.96 -3.08 -25.52
C GLU A 730 -43.77 -2.29 -24.20
N PRO A 731 -43.11 -1.12 -24.23
CA PRO A 731 -43.04 -0.22 -23.07
C PRO A 731 -44.44 0.19 -22.57
N LYS A 732 -44.56 0.41 -21.27
CA LYS A 732 -45.79 0.88 -20.60
C LYS A 732 -45.53 2.18 -19.85
N LEU A 733 -46.53 3.01 -19.77
CA LEU A 733 -46.50 4.27 -19.02
C LEU A 733 -46.95 4.01 -17.57
N LEU A 734 -46.05 4.24 -16.62
CA LEU A 734 -46.38 4.28 -15.20
C LEU A 734 -46.87 5.67 -14.84
N LYS A 735 -48.06 5.76 -14.21
CA LYS A 735 -48.60 7.01 -13.66
C LYS A 735 -48.54 6.99 -12.13
N PRO A 736 -48.47 8.16 -11.47
CA PRO A 736 -48.59 8.23 -10.02
C PRO A 736 -49.82 7.48 -9.50
N GLY A 737 -49.64 6.71 -8.42
CA GLY A 737 -50.73 5.93 -7.79
C GLY A 737 -51.07 4.61 -8.46
N MET A 738 -50.35 4.19 -9.52
CA MET A 738 -50.52 2.85 -10.08
C MET A 738 -49.74 1.83 -9.23
N ASP A 739 -50.38 0.72 -8.89
CA ASP A 739 -49.82 -0.37 -8.09
C ASP A 739 -49.41 -1.59 -8.94
N ALA A 740 -49.74 -1.63 -10.21
CA ALA A 740 -49.34 -2.69 -11.13
C ALA A 740 -49.34 -2.24 -12.59
N LEU A 741 -48.50 -2.88 -13.39
CA LEU A 741 -48.49 -2.80 -14.87
C LEU A 741 -48.48 -4.22 -15.45
N SER A 742 -49.23 -4.42 -16.54
CA SER A 742 -49.24 -5.69 -17.26
C SER A 742 -48.51 -5.57 -18.59
N PHE A 743 -47.55 -6.48 -18.82
CA PHE A 743 -46.74 -6.56 -20.03
C PHE A 743 -47.12 -7.81 -20.83
N PRO A 744 -47.80 -7.68 -21.99
CA PRO A 744 -47.94 -8.78 -22.90
C PRO A 744 -46.61 -9.13 -23.52
N ILE A 745 -46.05 -10.29 -23.14
CA ILE A 745 -44.85 -10.85 -23.73
C ILE A 745 -45.24 -11.72 -24.89
N VAL A 746 -44.84 -11.32 -26.08
CA VAL A 746 -45.10 -12.08 -27.31
C VAL A 746 -43.92 -13.01 -27.55
N THR A 747 -44.15 -14.32 -27.61
CA THR A 747 -43.11 -15.30 -27.96
C THR A 747 -43.34 -15.81 -29.38
N THR A 748 -42.32 -16.35 -29.99
CA THR A 748 -42.42 -17.00 -31.33
C THR A 748 -42.02 -18.49 -31.24
N ASP A 749 -42.27 -19.23 -32.30
CA ASP A 749 -41.83 -20.65 -32.39
C ASP A 749 -40.33 -20.80 -32.32
N LYS A 750 -39.55 -19.69 -32.50
CA LYS A 750 -38.08 -19.64 -32.41
C LYS A 750 -37.57 -19.19 -31.05
N THR A 751 -38.44 -18.81 -30.13
CA THR A 751 -38.03 -18.37 -28.79
C THR A 751 -37.37 -19.54 -28.04
N PRO A 752 -36.16 -19.40 -27.49
CA PRO A 752 -35.45 -20.51 -26.81
C PRO A 752 -36.25 -21.05 -25.62
N VAL A 753 -36.40 -22.38 -25.57
CA VAL A 753 -37.05 -23.08 -24.45
C VAL A 753 -36.14 -23.09 -23.23
N GLY A 754 -36.70 -22.88 -22.03
CA GLY A 754 -35.96 -22.93 -20.77
C GLY A 754 -36.34 -21.82 -19.80
N GLN A 755 -35.62 -21.75 -18.72
CA GLN A 755 -35.71 -20.66 -17.74
C GLN A 755 -34.71 -19.56 -18.09
N HIS A 756 -35.19 -18.38 -18.39
CA HIS A 756 -34.41 -17.20 -18.68
C HIS A 756 -34.33 -16.35 -17.41
N LYS A 757 -33.18 -16.43 -16.72
CA LYS A 757 -32.88 -15.73 -15.45
C LYS A 757 -32.07 -14.47 -15.78
N GLY A 758 -32.68 -13.36 -15.81
CA GLY A 758 -32.01 -12.08 -16.12
C GLY A 758 -32.98 -11.05 -16.64
N VAL A 759 -34.26 -11.34 -16.51
CA VAL A 759 -35.31 -10.37 -16.82
C VAL A 759 -35.30 -9.30 -15.72
N PHE A 760 -35.40 -8.05 -16.13
CA PHE A 760 -35.52 -6.88 -15.27
C PHE A 760 -36.29 -5.80 -15.97
N CYS A 761 -36.71 -4.76 -15.24
CA CYS A 761 -37.28 -3.59 -15.85
C CYS A 761 -36.50 -2.33 -15.55
N THR A 762 -36.58 -1.38 -16.47
CA THR A 762 -36.16 0.00 -16.19
C THR A 762 -37.44 0.86 -16.02
N VAL A 763 -37.39 1.77 -15.06
CA VAL A 763 -38.38 2.83 -14.91
C VAL A 763 -37.66 4.15 -15.11
N THR A 764 -38.08 4.91 -16.14
CA THR A 764 -37.47 6.19 -16.46
C THR A 764 -38.48 7.29 -16.14
N LEU A 765 -38.19 8.03 -15.06
CA LEU A 765 -38.95 9.23 -14.68
C LEU A 765 -38.24 10.45 -15.24
N MET A 766 -39.01 11.46 -15.64
CA MET A 766 -38.45 12.74 -16.11
C MET A 766 -38.54 13.78 -15.00
N ARG A 767 -37.44 14.50 -14.77
CA ARG A 767 -37.36 15.64 -13.84
C ARG A 767 -36.45 16.70 -14.44
N GLU A 768 -36.95 17.94 -14.52
CA GLU A 768 -36.17 19.06 -15.10
C GLU A 768 -35.68 18.80 -16.54
N GLY A 769 -36.38 17.97 -17.29
CA GLY A 769 -36.02 17.57 -18.66
C GLY A 769 -34.92 16.50 -18.74
N GLU A 770 -34.46 15.93 -17.61
CA GLU A 770 -33.46 14.88 -17.52
C GLU A 770 -34.04 13.58 -16.98
N PRO A 771 -33.57 12.40 -17.43
CA PRO A 771 -34.08 11.11 -17.01
C PRO A 771 -33.49 10.66 -15.66
N ILE A 772 -34.32 10.19 -14.74
CA ILE A 772 -33.98 9.43 -13.56
C ILE A 772 -34.31 7.96 -13.86
N VAL A 773 -33.28 7.15 -14.06
CA VAL A 773 -33.42 5.76 -14.48
C VAL A 773 -33.28 4.82 -13.30
N HIS A 774 -34.32 4.02 -13.02
CA HIS A 774 -34.30 2.91 -12.07
C HIS A 774 -34.09 1.59 -12.83
N ARG A 775 -33.30 0.68 -12.24
CA ARG A 775 -33.04 -0.68 -12.74
C ARG A 775 -33.53 -1.68 -11.70
N LEU A 776 -34.71 -2.20 -11.87
CA LEU A 776 -35.47 -2.90 -10.83
C LEU A 776 -35.79 -4.35 -11.22
N ALA A 777 -36.17 -5.15 -10.24
CA ALA A 777 -36.52 -6.55 -10.41
C ALA A 777 -35.43 -7.42 -11.06
N MET A 778 -34.17 -7.10 -10.80
CA MET A 778 -33.00 -7.82 -11.34
C MET A 778 -33.06 -9.32 -11.01
N GLY A 779 -32.83 -10.16 -12.03
CA GLY A 779 -32.79 -11.62 -11.86
C GLY A 779 -34.17 -12.30 -11.88
N SER A 780 -35.22 -11.58 -12.25
CA SER A 780 -36.55 -12.17 -12.48
C SER A 780 -36.51 -13.26 -13.56
N VAL A 781 -37.44 -14.21 -13.45
CA VAL A 781 -37.42 -15.42 -14.28
C VAL A 781 -38.61 -15.43 -15.23
N PHE A 782 -38.32 -15.58 -16.52
CA PHE A 782 -39.28 -15.89 -17.53
C PHE A 782 -39.01 -17.31 -18.09
N ARG A 783 -40.03 -18.18 -18.04
CA ARG A 783 -39.90 -19.56 -18.51
C ARG A 783 -40.59 -19.71 -19.85
N VAL A 784 -39.92 -20.36 -20.79
CA VAL A 784 -40.50 -20.74 -22.08
C VAL A 784 -40.59 -22.27 -22.15
N ASP A 785 -41.80 -22.75 -22.30
CA ASP A 785 -42.08 -24.18 -22.49
C ASP A 785 -42.19 -24.52 -23.99
N PRO A 786 -41.84 -25.75 -24.41
CA PRO A 786 -41.98 -26.12 -25.79
C PRO A 786 -43.45 -26.15 -26.22
N LYS A 787 -43.67 -25.81 -27.47
CA LYS A 787 -44.99 -25.97 -28.09
C LYS A 787 -45.45 -27.42 -28.02
N PRO A 788 -46.68 -27.71 -27.61
CA PRO A 788 -47.18 -29.08 -27.62
C PRO A 788 -47.07 -29.66 -29.05
N LYS A 789 -46.42 -30.83 -29.18
CA LYS A 789 -46.50 -31.55 -30.46
C LYS A 789 -47.98 -31.85 -30.75
N GLU A 790 -48.49 -31.40 -31.85
CA GLU A 790 -49.79 -31.88 -32.36
C GLU A 790 -49.72 -33.40 -32.45
N VAL A 791 -50.45 -34.07 -31.58
CA VAL A 791 -50.63 -35.54 -31.69
C VAL A 791 -51.58 -35.74 -32.83
N ALA A 792 -51.09 -36.12 -34.01
CA ALA A 792 -51.94 -36.56 -35.10
C ALA A 792 -52.89 -37.65 -34.58
N ALA A 793 -54.17 -37.44 -34.81
CA ALA A 793 -55.22 -38.34 -34.36
C ALA A 793 -54.93 -39.80 -34.76
N ALA A 794 -54.85 -40.69 -33.79
CA ALA A 794 -54.62 -42.11 -33.97
C ALA A 794 -55.84 -42.77 -34.56
N PRO A 795 -55.68 -43.65 -35.52
CA PRO A 795 -56.81 -44.51 -36.02
C PRO A 795 -57.22 -45.49 -34.92
N ALA A 796 -58.53 -45.84 -34.92
CA ALA A 796 -59.29 -46.63 -33.94
C ALA A 796 -58.74 -48.08 -33.76
N PRO A 797 -59.10 -48.73 -32.63
CA PRO A 797 -58.31 -49.86 -32.10
C PRO A 797 -58.79 -51.23 -32.59
N ALA A 798 -57.85 -52.17 -32.74
CA ALA A 798 -58.12 -53.62 -32.82
C ALA A 798 -57.54 -54.39 -31.64
N ALA A 799 -58.41 -55.23 -31.09
CA ALA A 799 -58.35 -56.18 -30.03
C ALA A 799 -57.04 -56.72 -29.40
N LYS A 800 -57.20 -56.99 -28.09
CA LYS A 800 -56.44 -57.67 -26.99
C LYS A 800 -55.92 -59.10 -27.36
N PRO A 801 -55.23 -59.78 -26.42
CA PRO A 801 -54.34 -59.44 -25.32
C PRO A 801 -53.02 -60.37 -25.25
N ALA A 802 -52.06 -59.95 -24.51
CA ALA A 802 -51.11 -60.89 -23.90
C ALA A 802 -50.36 -60.28 -22.71
N ALA A 803 -50.01 -61.14 -21.77
CA ALA A 803 -49.61 -60.94 -20.39
C ALA A 803 -48.28 -60.21 -20.15
N PRO A 804 -47.94 -59.88 -18.89
CA PRO A 804 -46.97 -58.83 -18.55
C PRO A 804 -45.53 -59.28 -18.57
N ALA A 805 -44.64 -58.45 -19.07
CA ALA A 805 -43.21 -58.60 -18.97
C ALA A 805 -42.64 -57.68 -17.85
N GLU A 806 -41.75 -58.28 -17.09
CA GLU A 806 -41.06 -57.72 -15.94
C GLU A 806 -40.42 -56.38 -16.20
N LYS A 807 -40.57 -55.46 -15.22
CA LYS A 807 -39.84 -54.20 -15.16
C LYS A 807 -38.36 -54.48 -14.87
N LYS A 808 -37.48 -54.26 -15.83
CA LYS A 808 -36.06 -54.08 -15.57
C LYS A 808 -35.83 -52.77 -14.87
N GLU A 809 -35.31 -52.79 -13.67
CA GLU A 809 -34.84 -51.60 -12.95
C GLU A 809 -33.70 -50.91 -13.70
N LYS A 810 -33.79 -49.64 -13.81
CA LYS A 810 -32.69 -48.81 -14.34
C LYS A 810 -31.46 -48.89 -13.45
N PRO A 811 -30.26 -49.07 -13.99
CA PRO A 811 -29.06 -49.05 -13.14
C PRO A 811 -28.91 -47.70 -12.47
N LEU A 812 -28.61 -47.73 -11.16
CA LEU A 812 -28.38 -46.56 -10.34
C LEU A 812 -27.26 -45.67 -10.93
N SER A 813 -27.44 -44.40 -10.92
CA SER A 813 -26.38 -43.42 -11.30
C SER A 813 -25.18 -43.52 -10.38
N ARG A 814 -23.99 -43.16 -10.85
CA ARG A 814 -22.75 -43.19 -10.07
C ARG A 814 -22.86 -42.43 -8.76
N LEU A 815 -23.65 -41.37 -8.72
CA LEU A 815 -23.90 -40.55 -7.52
C LEU A 815 -24.75 -41.29 -6.48
N GLU A 816 -25.75 -42.09 -6.94
CA GLU A 816 -26.59 -42.90 -6.07
C GLU A 816 -25.81 -44.11 -5.53
N GLN A 817 -24.92 -44.71 -6.32
CA GLN A 817 -24.00 -45.73 -5.88
C GLN A 817 -23.06 -45.25 -4.76
N LEU A 818 -22.44 -44.07 -4.94
CA LEU A 818 -21.56 -43.46 -3.95
C LEU A 818 -22.30 -43.10 -2.64
N ARG A 819 -23.56 -42.68 -2.73
CA ARG A 819 -24.41 -42.41 -1.53
C ARG A 819 -24.74 -43.68 -0.77
N LEU A 820 -24.98 -44.82 -1.46
CA LEU A 820 -25.24 -46.13 -0.86
C LEU A 820 -23.95 -46.69 -0.23
N GLU A 821 -22.79 -46.50 -0.83
CA GLU A 821 -21.50 -46.87 -0.28
C GLU A 821 -21.18 -46.07 0.99
N ALA A 822 -21.39 -44.76 0.98
CA ALA A 822 -21.19 -43.89 2.13
C ALA A 822 -22.19 -44.16 3.30
N GLN A 823 -23.39 -44.69 3.00
CA GLN A 823 -24.33 -45.12 4.03
C GLN A 823 -23.92 -46.47 4.63
N LYS A 824 -23.34 -47.40 3.88
CA LYS A 824 -22.83 -48.69 4.38
C LYS A 824 -21.60 -48.51 5.26
N GLU A 825 -20.73 -47.56 5.00
CA GLU A 825 -19.57 -47.25 5.87
C GLU A 825 -19.97 -46.63 7.22
N LYS A 826 -21.14 -45.99 7.31
CA LYS A 826 -21.66 -45.41 8.57
C LYS A 826 -22.39 -46.41 9.46
N THR A 827 -22.63 -47.62 8.99
CA THR A 827 -23.40 -48.70 9.73
C THR A 827 -22.62 -49.95 9.99
N ALA A 828 -21.30 -49.97 9.81
CA ALA A 828 -20.43 -51.04 10.23
C ALA A 828 -19.99 -50.82 11.70
N PRO A 829 -20.06 -51.83 12.56
CA PRO A 829 -19.84 -51.71 14.01
C PRO A 829 -18.40 -51.41 14.40
#